data_e81c38d21c7582f1683a915c6036bac5
#
_entry.id   e81c38d21c7582f1683a915c6036bac5
#
_cell.length_a   1.000
_cell.length_b   1.000
_cell.length_c   1.000
_cell.angle_alpha   90.00
_cell.angle_beta   90.00
_cell.angle_gamma   90.00
#
_symmetry.space_group_name_H-M   'P 1'
#
loop_
_entity.id
_entity.type
_entity.pdbx_description
1 polymer ?
#
loop_
_entity_poly.entity_id
_entity_poly.type
_entity_poly.pdbx_seq_one_letter_code
_entity_poly.pdbx_strand_id
1 'polypeptide(L)'
;MESNCNAILRSSFEISERYKLSYWQKSNYNNDDHKMSFSINGKLYYVSSNTDWTYVSVVLDPGSYVLEWKDENKYSGSSYFSRLKEVELINNVVSVNITPGMLGVEALYKVNVLSDIEMLKISGSMNDSDWATIKLMKNLHSLDLTEAAISNIPDDAFKGLSYLNAIYLPEGIESIGDKSFIGTNLYRINIPSTVTRIGTESFRETHLQNIIFSPTSSLTNIGYAAFSNCSWLEEISMPNSVTTLERYGNSSDRSSETFYNCRRLKKIIFSDAITILPKLCCYENNSVEELHLPNNLVSVEDNFMYGANSVKELKLPASLRTIGASAFAGLHQVETLELPDKLQSIGSGAFHNSARLNTIILSSGVDMYDQTFRGCSNIKTIICHAATPPTIKSDPFSNTVKAEVTLQVPSFSVASYKLDPYWYQFGNIIEGSPIDYWKIISDLKLLNNRRMEGKPDIDLYYGGKLTIGGDAPMEVGKLDIYTSEGSPSSLVSDCNAFTADEINTIFKVDANKWYFITPMVDIDLRQVNVSGTANYVFRYYDGAIRADIGAGTSWKNVSDMTLKAGVGYIFQCNAASDITFPVAVELRSKILSTNAFTLPLTAHPSDNAANKGWNYVGNPYPSYYDIYYMDFTAPITVWTGSTYRAYSIADDNYVLRPMQGFFVQKPDAVDAITLQVAGRQIESTVNRPSKVKSRVVTDETRAIFNLEIGGEESADMTRVVLNENAELGYEIERDASKFMSINDAVAQIYTIDDADNKLAINERPANDGIVNLGIYIPNSNDEYIISASRIDGNAILVDKENDIEHDLSKSGYKFTSMNEGLCEGRFALKLKSNITSGISGICADDVLVETVADGIIVKGAENVIVYSTEGIQLYSNTSVNGEVHIELAKGIYVAVANGKSYKVAVK
;
A
#
# COMPACT_ATOMS: atom_id res chain seq x y z
N MET A 1 40.66 8.88 34.35
CA MET A 1 40.16 10.06 33.61
C MET A 1 41.14 10.30 32.47
N GLU A 2 40.83 9.79 31.31
CA GLU A 2 41.60 10.04 30.11
C GLU A 2 41.29 11.45 29.61
N SER A 3 42.22 12.35 29.72
CA SER A 3 42.13 13.68 29.13
C SER A 3 42.51 13.54 27.64
N ASN A 4 41.52 13.29 26.78
CA ASN A 4 41.67 13.43 25.34
C ASN A 4 41.95 14.92 25.05
N CYS A 5 43.13 15.23 24.53
CA CYS A 5 43.48 16.60 24.10
C CYS A 5 42.89 16.81 22.69
N ASN A 6 41.65 17.22 22.61
CA ASN A 6 41.01 17.59 21.35
C ASN A 6 41.09 19.11 21.20
N ALA A 7 41.84 19.58 20.19
CA ALA A 7 41.80 20.98 19.80
C ALA A 7 40.61 21.21 18.83
N ILE A 8 39.78 22.21 19.12
CA ILE A 8 38.65 22.55 18.28
C ILE A 8 38.77 24.01 17.85
N LEU A 9 38.82 24.26 16.55
CA LEU A 9 38.64 25.57 15.96
C LEU A 9 37.22 25.68 15.41
N ARG A 10 36.49 26.68 15.87
CA ARG A 10 35.11 26.91 15.43
C ARG A 10 34.93 28.33 14.91
N SER A 11 34.19 28.47 13.80
CA SER A 11 33.80 29.76 13.22
C SER A 11 32.34 29.74 12.84
N SER A 12 31.64 30.85 13.05
CA SER A 12 30.24 31.01 12.64
C SER A 12 30.05 32.29 11.87
N PHE A 13 29.30 32.27 10.77
CA PHE A 13 29.02 33.41 9.92
C PHE A 13 27.78 33.15 9.08
N GLU A 14 27.28 34.22 8.42
CA GLU A 14 26.19 34.15 7.47
C GLU A 14 26.68 34.67 6.12
N ILE A 15 26.21 34.07 5.03
CA ILE A 15 26.50 34.49 3.66
C ILE A 15 25.20 34.68 2.89
N SER A 16 25.11 35.74 2.09
CA SER A 16 23.97 36.04 1.25
C SER A 16 24.09 35.55 -0.19
N GLU A 17 25.28 35.15 -0.57
CA GLU A 17 25.63 34.64 -1.90
C GLU A 17 26.37 33.30 -1.78
N ARG A 18 26.64 32.66 -2.89
CA ARG A 18 27.39 31.41 -2.96
C ARG A 18 28.88 31.65 -2.89
N TYR A 19 29.58 30.94 -1.99
CA TYR A 19 31.03 31.04 -1.80
C TYR A 19 31.67 29.66 -1.89
N LYS A 20 32.91 29.62 -2.36
CA LYS A 20 33.80 28.48 -2.18
C LYS A 20 34.65 28.72 -0.91
N LEU A 21 34.50 27.84 0.08
CA LEU A 21 35.43 27.73 1.18
C LEU A 21 36.56 26.77 0.78
N SER A 22 37.82 27.19 1.00
CA SER A 22 38.94 26.31 0.76
C SER A 22 40.01 26.48 1.84
N TYR A 23 40.75 25.42 2.09
CA TYR A 23 41.85 25.41 3.06
C TYR A 23 42.78 24.23 2.82
N TRP A 24 43.98 24.30 3.40
CA TRP A 24 44.88 23.17 3.48
C TRP A 24 44.93 22.65 4.89
N GLN A 25 44.91 21.32 5.06
CA GLN A 25 45.09 20.67 6.35
C GLN A 25 46.09 19.53 6.26
N LYS A 26 46.75 19.22 7.39
CA LYS A 26 47.52 17.99 7.54
C LYS A 26 47.47 17.49 8.98
N SER A 27 47.49 16.16 9.14
CA SER A 27 47.73 15.49 10.42
C SER A 27 49.24 15.30 10.65
N ASN A 28 49.68 15.17 11.88
CA ASN A 28 51.05 14.87 12.19
C ASN A 28 51.38 13.37 12.17
N TYR A 29 50.36 12.49 12.08
CA TYR A 29 50.52 11.05 12.04
C TYR A 29 49.59 10.40 11.07
N ASN A 30 50.09 9.43 10.32
CA ASN A 30 49.29 8.63 9.38
C ASN A 30 48.81 7.35 10.09
N ASN A 31 47.88 7.51 11.06
CA ASN A 31 47.18 6.40 11.69
C ASN A 31 45.78 6.79 12.13
N ASP A 32 44.96 5.82 12.46
CA ASP A 32 43.56 6.01 12.86
C ASP A 32 43.39 6.64 14.24
N ASP A 33 44.45 6.80 15.01
CA ASP A 33 44.43 7.41 16.34
C ASP A 33 44.69 8.92 16.33
N HIS A 34 45.04 9.49 15.16
CA HIS A 34 45.27 10.93 14.97
C HIS A 34 44.56 11.39 13.68
N LYS A 35 43.42 12.01 13.82
CA LYS A 35 42.63 12.48 12.69
C LYS A 35 42.28 13.96 12.85
N MET A 36 42.27 14.68 11.73
CA MET A 36 41.67 15.99 11.66
C MET A 36 40.35 15.87 10.95
N SER A 37 39.29 16.28 11.60
CA SER A 37 37.93 16.32 11.03
C SER A 37 37.49 17.75 10.81
N PHE A 38 36.70 17.94 9.76
CA PHE A 38 36.03 19.18 9.44
C PHE A 38 34.51 18.93 9.33
N SER A 39 33.72 19.74 10.03
CA SER A 39 32.27 19.65 10.00
C SER A 39 31.64 21.00 9.68
N ILE A 40 30.46 20.95 9.04
CA ILE A 40 29.63 22.11 8.70
C ILE A 40 28.29 21.91 9.40
N ASN A 41 27.89 22.88 10.24
CA ASN A 41 26.66 22.81 11.03
C ASN A 41 26.53 21.50 11.84
N GLY A 42 27.65 21.02 12.39
CA GLY A 42 27.71 19.77 13.17
C GLY A 42 27.76 18.49 12.34
N LYS A 43 27.61 18.56 11.03
CA LYS A 43 27.68 17.42 10.13
C LYS A 43 29.11 17.27 9.59
N LEU A 44 29.70 16.06 9.70
CA LEU A 44 31.05 15.77 9.25
C LEU A 44 31.13 15.92 7.72
N TYR A 45 32.05 16.76 7.25
CA TYR A 45 32.32 16.98 5.84
C TYR A 45 33.57 16.26 5.35
N TYR A 46 34.66 16.33 6.13
CA TYR A 46 35.95 15.77 5.76
C TYR A 46 36.70 15.25 6.98
N VAL A 47 37.43 14.13 6.82
CA VAL A 47 38.32 13.60 7.83
C VAL A 47 39.58 13.06 7.18
N SER A 48 40.76 13.34 7.74
CA SER A 48 42.02 12.83 7.23
C SER A 48 43.02 12.60 8.36
N SER A 49 43.78 11.52 8.26
CA SER A 49 45.02 11.26 9.01
C SER A 49 46.26 11.52 8.17
N ASN A 50 46.16 12.15 6.99
CA ASN A 50 47.27 12.34 6.07
C ASN A 50 48.34 13.29 6.64
N THR A 51 49.61 12.89 6.61
CA THR A 51 50.75 13.70 7.05
C THR A 51 51.21 14.70 6.01
N ASP A 52 50.75 14.59 4.77
CA ASP A 52 50.96 15.60 3.75
C ASP A 52 49.85 16.66 3.77
N TRP A 53 50.17 17.85 3.24
CA TRP A 53 49.20 18.91 3.08
C TRP A 53 48.12 18.47 2.10
N THR A 54 46.89 18.35 2.57
CA THR A 54 45.70 18.00 1.78
C THR A 54 44.87 19.25 1.57
N TYR A 55 44.55 19.59 0.33
CA TYR A 55 43.65 20.65 -0.04
C TYR A 55 42.21 20.17 0.09
N VAL A 56 41.40 20.95 0.78
CA VAL A 56 39.95 20.69 0.95
C VAL A 56 39.18 21.91 0.46
N SER A 57 38.13 21.67 -0.31
CA SER A 57 37.24 22.74 -0.77
C SER A 57 35.80 22.31 -0.70
N VAL A 58 34.91 23.26 -0.43
CA VAL A 58 33.47 23.06 -0.39
C VAL A 58 32.74 24.33 -0.86
N VAL A 59 31.68 24.17 -1.59
CA VAL A 59 30.78 25.29 -1.97
C VAL A 59 29.69 25.42 -0.92
N LEU A 60 29.54 26.62 -0.39
CA LEU A 60 28.51 27.02 0.56
C LEU A 60 27.47 27.87 -0.16
N ASP A 61 26.19 27.48 -0.03
CA ASP A 61 25.06 28.28 -0.51
C ASP A 61 24.73 29.43 0.45
N PRO A 62 23.87 30.40 0.09
CA PRO A 62 23.37 31.38 1.02
C PRO A 62 22.81 30.73 2.28
N GLY A 63 23.17 31.24 3.46
CA GLY A 63 22.73 30.68 4.75
C GLY A 63 23.67 30.97 5.89
N SER A 64 23.32 30.43 7.07
CA SER A 64 24.11 30.53 8.29
C SER A 64 24.92 29.27 8.51
N TYR A 65 26.20 29.44 8.83
CA TYR A 65 27.15 28.35 8.96
C TYR A 65 27.89 28.37 10.29
N VAL A 66 28.08 27.16 10.83
CA VAL A 66 29.05 26.87 11.91
C VAL A 66 30.06 25.89 11.33
N LEU A 67 31.29 26.36 11.14
CA LEU A 67 32.38 25.53 10.71
C LEU A 67 33.19 25.07 11.92
N GLU A 68 33.55 23.81 11.94
CA GLU A 68 34.34 23.23 13.05
C GLU A 68 35.42 22.33 12.50
N TRP A 69 36.66 22.64 12.85
CA TRP A 69 37.85 21.78 12.65
C TRP A 69 38.21 21.18 13.99
N LYS A 70 38.26 19.87 14.06
CA LYS A 70 38.57 19.13 15.29
C LYS A 70 39.79 18.22 15.06
N ASP A 71 40.77 18.36 15.93
CA ASP A 71 41.91 17.46 15.99
C ASP A 71 41.64 16.37 17.03
N GLU A 72 41.47 15.14 16.57
CA GLU A 72 41.18 13.97 17.41
C GLU A 72 42.44 13.19 17.67
N ASN A 73 42.94 13.23 18.91
CA ASN A 73 44.11 12.51 19.35
C ASN A 73 43.76 11.62 20.56
N LYS A 74 43.95 10.32 20.43
CA LYS A 74 43.63 9.35 21.48
C LYS A 74 44.72 9.29 22.59
N TYR A 75 45.90 9.89 22.38
CA TYR A 75 46.99 9.80 23.32
C TYR A 75 47.26 11.13 24.05
N SER A 76 47.15 11.11 25.39
CA SER A 76 47.47 12.27 26.23
C SER A 76 49.00 12.48 26.32
N GLY A 77 49.49 13.69 26.04
CA GLY A 77 50.87 14.12 26.31
C GLY A 77 51.79 14.26 25.09
N SER A 78 51.29 14.12 23.88
CA SER A 78 52.05 14.42 22.67
C SER A 78 51.88 15.88 22.24
N SER A 79 53.01 16.56 21.93
CA SER A 79 53.05 17.92 21.35
C SER A 79 52.71 17.93 19.84
N TYR A 80 51.98 16.95 19.37
CA TYR A 80 51.65 16.77 17.94
C TYR A 80 50.28 17.32 17.63
N PHE A 81 50.23 18.43 16.91
CA PHE A 81 48.96 19.06 16.50
C PHE A 81 48.80 19.00 14.99
N SER A 82 47.63 18.73 14.54
CA SER A 82 47.22 18.93 13.13
C SER A 82 47.33 20.41 12.77
N ARG A 83 47.53 20.70 11.50
CA ARG A 83 47.76 22.08 11.03
C ARG A 83 46.77 22.44 9.94
N LEU A 84 46.31 23.68 10.03
CA LEU A 84 45.42 24.34 9.07
C LEU A 84 46.10 25.59 8.51
N LYS A 85 45.99 25.84 7.20
CA LYS A 85 46.48 27.08 6.58
C LYS A 85 45.64 27.46 5.39
N GLU A 86 45.77 28.73 4.99
CA GLU A 86 45.17 29.30 3.80
C GLU A 86 43.67 29.02 3.76
N VAL A 87 42.95 29.41 4.84
CA VAL A 87 41.48 29.32 4.88
C VAL A 87 40.92 30.52 4.14
N GLU A 88 40.29 30.27 3.03
CA GLU A 88 39.76 31.31 2.13
C GLU A 88 38.27 31.12 1.83
N LEU A 89 37.55 32.22 1.69
CA LEU A 89 36.18 32.27 1.26
C LEU A 89 36.09 33.15 0.00
N ILE A 90 35.83 32.52 -1.13
CA ILE A 90 35.91 33.14 -2.45
C ILE A 90 34.54 33.11 -3.13
N ASN A 91 34.14 34.27 -3.67
CA ASN A 91 32.97 34.37 -4.56
C ASN A 91 33.42 34.92 -5.94
N ASN A 92 33.78 34.00 -6.83
CA ASN A 92 34.18 34.34 -8.20
C ASN A 92 33.41 33.48 -9.20
N VAL A 93 32.13 33.80 -9.40
CA VAL A 93 31.24 33.05 -10.32
C VAL A 93 31.38 33.63 -11.72
N VAL A 94 31.85 32.83 -12.66
CA VAL A 94 31.80 33.16 -14.11
C VAL A 94 30.41 32.83 -14.62
N SER A 95 29.65 33.83 -15.00
CA SER A 95 28.30 33.69 -15.57
C SER A 95 28.29 33.91 -17.06
N VAL A 96 27.74 32.98 -17.82
CA VAL A 96 27.63 33.06 -19.30
C VAL A 96 26.22 32.69 -19.75
N ASN A 97 25.78 33.43 -20.79
CA ASN A 97 24.56 33.07 -21.49
C ASN A 97 24.95 32.62 -22.89
N ILE A 98 24.64 31.38 -23.25
CA ILE A 98 25.18 30.76 -24.45
C ILE A 98 24.12 30.34 -25.44
N THR A 99 24.53 30.32 -26.72
CA THR A 99 23.90 29.51 -27.75
C THR A 99 24.72 28.24 -27.96
N PRO A 100 24.14 27.18 -28.51
CA PRO A 100 24.79 25.87 -28.63
C PRO A 100 26.16 25.94 -29.29
N GLY A 101 27.19 25.39 -28.62
CA GLY A 101 28.56 25.34 -29.08
C GLY A 101 29.42 26.58 -28.73
N MET A 102 28.90 27.55 -28.04
CA MET A 102 29.59 28.82 -27.77
C MET A 102 30.18 28.91 -26.36
N LEU A 103 30.05 27.92 -25.51
CA LEU A 103 30.52 27.99 -24.14
C LEU A 103 32.00 28.38 -24.02
N GLY A 104 32.85 27.78 -24.83
CA GLY A 104 34.28 28.07 -24.80
C GLY A 104 34.59 29.52 -25.16
N VAL A 105 33.90 30.08 -26.14
CA VAL A 105 34.06 31.49 -26.57
C VAL A 105 33.58 32.44 -25.48
N GLU A 106 32.36 32.26 -24.98
CA GLU A 106 31.76 33.13 -23.96
C GLU A 106 32.53 33.07 -22.63
N ALA A 107 33.03 31.88 -22.25
CA ALA A 107 33.84 31.75 -21.03
C ALA A 107 35.20 32.45 -21.17
N LEU A 108 35.87 32.33 -22.33
CA LEU A 108 37.19 32.98 -22.58
C LEU A 108 37.09 34.51 -22.69
N TYR A 109 35.92 35.09 -22.93
CA TYR A 109 35.71 36.52 -22.76
C TYR A 109 35.74 36.96 -21.29
N LYS A 110 35.57 36.06 -20.35
CA LYS A 110 35.56 36.36 -18.90
C LYS A 110 36.87 35.99 -18.21
N VAL A 111 37.58 34.95 -18.70
CA VAL A 111 38.85 34.47 -18.17
C VAL A 111 39.85 34.25 -19.30
N ASN A 112 41.16 34.22 -18.97
CA ASN A 112 42.19 33.98 -19.96
C ASN A 112 42.33 32.50 -20.35
N VAL A 113 42.06 31.60 -19.41
CA VAL A 113 42.18 30.13 -19.58
C VAL A 113 40.98 29.45 -18.95
N LEU A 114 40.41 28.45 -19.62
CA LEU A 114 39.25 27.71 -19.08
C LEU A 114 39.53 27.02 -17.77
N SER A 115 40.74 26.56 -17.52
CA SER A 115 41.11 25.92 -16.25
C SER A 115 41.12 26.87 -15.03
N ASP A 116 41.05 28.19 -15.24
CA ASP A 116 40.97 29.14 -14.14
C ASP A 116 39.55 29.30 -13.60
N ILE A 117 38.58 28.70 -14.29
CA ILE A 117 37.19 28.73 -13.85
C ILE A 117 36.95 27.73 -12.70
N GLU A 118 36.65 28.25 -11.54
CA GLU A 118 36.32 27.47 -10.35
C GLU A 118 34.82 27.39 -10.09
N MET A 119 34.07 28.42 -10.43
CA MET A 119 32.62 28.50 -10.28
C MET A 119 31.99 29.04 -11.56
N LEU A 120 31.09 28.25 -12.18
CA LEU A 120 30.47 28.56 -13.45
C LEU A 120 28.95 28.53 -13.32
N LYS A 121 28.30 29.58 -13.88
CA LYS A 121 26.86 29.59 -14.10
C LYS A 121 26.60 29.68 -15.60
N ILE A 122 25.76 28.77 -16.11
CA ILE A 122 25.37 28.74 -17.54
C ILE A 122 23.89 28.97 -17.64
N SER A 123 23.49 29.85 -18.56
CA SER A 123 22.14 30.02 -19.07
C SER A 123 22.11 29.84 -20.59
N GLY A 124 20.92 29.52 -21.13
CA GLY A 124 20.75 29.27 -22.58
C GLY A 124 20.87 27.78 -22.93
N SER A 125 20.89 27.49 -24.23
CA SER A 125 20.89 26.13 -24.75
C SER A 125 22.29 25.58 -24.95
N MET A 126 22.49 24.29 -24.68
CA MET A 126 23.78 23.59 -24.77
C MET A 126 23.74 22.48 -25.82
N ASN A 127 24.93 22.11 -26.35
CA ASN A 127 25.12 20.94 -27.19
C ASN A 127 26.41 20.15 -26.76
N ASP A 128 26.75 19.08 -27.50
CA ASP A 128 27.88 18.21 -27.19
C ASP A 128 29.23 18.94 -27.09
N SER A 129 29.42 20.00 -27.90
CA SER A 129 30.63 20.82 -27.85
C SER A 129 30.76 21.61 -26.54
N ASP A 130 29.65 22.04 -25.97
CA ASP A 130 29.64 22.75 -24.68
C ASP A 130 29.96 21.78 -23.53
N TRP A 131 29.41 20.57 -23.56
CA TRP A 131 29.77 19.53 -22.62
C TRP A 131 31.25 19.15 -22.69
N ALA A 132 31.82 19.05 -23.92
CA ALA A 132 33.24 18.82 -24.10
C ALA A 132 34.09 19.98 -23.54
N THR A 133 33.61 21.21 -23.64
CA THR A 133 34.27 22.42 -23.12
C THR A 133 34.29 22.39 -21.58
N ILE A 134 33.20 22.02 -20.92
CA ILE A 134 33.17 21.88 -19.46
C ILE A 134 34.26 20.92 -18.98
N LYS A 135 34.52 19.82 -19.69
CA LYS A 135 35.56 18.84 -19.33
C LYS A 135 37.00 19.41 -19.33
N LEU A 136 37.22 20.55 -19.98
CA LEU A 136 38.50 21.26 -19.97
C LEU A 136 38.69 22.12 -18.74
N MET A 137 37.65 22.46 -18.01
CA MET A 137 37.66 23.30 -16.80
C MET A 137 38.08 22.45 -15.59
N LYS A 138 39.34 22.05 -15.52
CA LYS A 138 39.81 21.06 -14.54
C LYS A 138 39.72 21.50 -13.08
N ASN A 139 39.70 22.82 -12.82
CA ASN A 139 39.55 23.39 -11.48
C ASN A 139 38.10 23.74 -11.11
N LEU A 140 37.11 23.30 -11.89
CA LEU A 140 35.73 23.59 -11.64
C LEU A 140 35.23 22.93 -10.33
N HIS A 141 34.79 23.76 -9.38
CA HIS A 141 34.26 23.36 -8.08
C HIS A 141 32.75 23.40 -8.02
N SER A 142 32.15 24.40 -8.71
CA SER A 142 30.70 24.59 -8.74
C SER A 142 30.20 24.83 -10.16
N LEU A 143 29.14 24.14 -10.53
CA LEU A 143 28.44 24.34 -11.79
C LEU A 143 26.95 24.60 -11.54
N ASP A 144 26.48 25.75 -11.97
CA ASP A 144 25.08 26.12 -11.92
C ASP A 144 24.45 26.06 -13.31
N LEU A 145 23.56 25.12 -13.51
CA LEU A 145 22.79 24.89 -14.74
C LEU A 145 21.31 25.21 -14.56
N THR A 146 20.89 25.85 -13.46
CA THR A 146 19.47 26.09 -13.17
C THR A 146 18.74 26.89 -14.23
N GLU A 147 19.46 27.70 -15.02
CA GLU A 147 18.95 28.50 -16.13
C GLU A 147 19.34 27.94 -17.50
N ALA A 148 19.98 26.79 -17.56
CA ALA A 148 20.35 26.11 -18.80
C ALA A 148 19.15 25.34 -19.39
N ALA A 149 18.91 25.50 -20.67
CA ALA A 149 17.87 24.79 -21.41
C ALA A 149 18.43 23.44 -21.90
N ILE A 150 18.42 22.47 -21.01
CA ILE A 150 18.88 21.08 -21.22
C ILE A 150 17.81 20.10 -20.76
N SER A 151 17.62 19.01 -21.48
CA SER A 151 16.70 17.92 -21.10
C SER A 151 17.40 16.73 -20.45
N ASN A 152 18.71 16.58 -20.64
CA ASN A 152 19.45 15.43 -20.12
C ASN A 152 20.87 15.85 -19.74
N ILE A 153 21.42 15.14 -18.74
CA ILE A 153 22.87 15.15 -18.49
C ILE A 153 23.47 14.01 -19.33
N PRO A 154 24.41 14.27 -20.24
CA PRO A 154 24.99 13.23 -21.11
C PRO A 154 25.86 12.22 -20.32
N ASP A 155 26.15 11.10 -20.95
CA ASP A 155 27.10 10.12 -20.46
C ASP A 155 28.48 10.76 -20.29
N ASP A 156 29.22 10.34 -19.24
CA ASP A 156 30.54 10.85 -18.92
C ASP A 156 30.62 12.40 -18.76
N ALA A 157 29.53 13.14 -18.59
CA ALA A 157 29.48 14.61 -18.66
C ALA A 157 30.54 15.30 -17.79
N PHE A 158 30.72 14.86 -16.56
CA PHE A 158 31.64 15.45 -15.59
C PHE A 158 32.77 14.51 -15.15
N LYS A 159 32.93 13.40 -15.80
CA LYS A 159 33.98 12.44 -15.52
C LYS A 159 35.35 13.07 -15.58
N GLY A 160 36.13 12.89 -14.51
CA GLY A 160 37.49 13.42 -14.39
C GLY A 160 37.54 14.89 -13.92
N LEU A 161 36.41 15.49 -13.51
CA LEU A 161 36.37 16.77 -12.82
C LEU A 161 36.44 16.54 -11.32
N SER A 162 37.60 16.15 -10.82
CA SER A 162 37.81 15.72 -9.44
C SER A 162 37.59 16.82 -8.38
N TYR A 163 37.60 18.09 -8.78
CA TYR A 163 37.29 19.21 -7.88
C TYR A 163 35.80 19.58 -7.85
N LEU A 164 34.98 19.06 -8.78
CA LEU A 164 33.54 19.38 -8.83
C LEU A 164 32.83 18.83 -7.60
N ASN A 165 32.43 19.71 -6.69
CA ASN A 165 31.81 19.35 -5.42
C ASN A 165 30.36 19.88 -5.26
N ALA A 166 29.91 20.79 -6.13
CA ALA A 166 28.53 21.26 -6.17
C ALA A 166 28.02 21.38 -7.61
N ILE A 167 26.80 20.89 -7.82
CA ILE A 167 26.07 21.08 -9.06
C ILE A 167 24.59 21.45 -8.77
N TYR A 168 24.03 22.33 -9.59
CA TYR A 168 22.65 22.77 -9.51
C TYR A 168 21.99 22.53 -10.86
N LEU A 169 21.01 21.64 -10.85
CA LEU A 169 20.33 21.17 -12.06
C LEU A 169 19.05 21.95 -12.29
N PRO A 170 18.66 22.24 -13.54
CA PRO A 170 17.37 22.84 -13.85
C PRO A 170 16.23 21.82 -13.65
N GLU A 171 15.04 22.31 -13.33
CA GLU A 171 13.82 21.52 -13.51
C GLU A 171 13.59 21.25 -15.00
N GLY A 172 12.99 20.10 -15.33
CA GLY A 172 12.80 19.68 -16.72
C GLY A 172 13.88 18.74 -17.26
N ILE A 173 14.88 18.36 -16.45
CA ILE A 173 15.79 17.27 -16.81
C ILE A 173 15.04 15.93 -16.70
N GLU A 174 15.08 15.12 -17.76
CA GLU A 174 14.45 13.81 -17.83
C GLU A 174 15.38 12.66 -17.42
N SER A 175 16.70 12.80 -17.64
CA SER A 175 17.66 11.76 -17.27
C SER A 175 19.04 12.27 -16.88
N ILE A 176 19.71 11.49 -16.05
CA ILE A 176 21.12 11.61 -15.69
C ILE A 176 21.86 10.46 -16.38
N GLY A 177 22.81 10.78 -17.28
CA GLY A 177 23.52 9.81 -18.10
C GLY A 177 24.48 8.88 -17.36
N ASP A 178 24.92 7.85 -18.05
CA ASP A 178 25.83 6.84 -17.51
C ASP A 178 27.19 7.50 -17.17
N LYS A 179 27.76 7.16 -16.02
CA LYS A 179 29.08 7.62 -15.55
C LYS A 179 29.23 9.16 -15.49
N SER A 180 28.12 9.90 -15.50
CA SER A 180 28.16 11.36 -15.66
C SER A 180 28.93 12.07 -14.55
N PHE A 181 28.90 11.58 -13.32
CA PHE A 181 29.60 12.14 -12.16
C PHE A 181 30.69 11.23 -11.59
N ILE A 182 31.05 10.17 -12.28
CA ILE A 182 32.01 9.17 -11.74
C ILE A 182 33.32 9.84 -11.30
N GLY A 183 33.74 9.60 -10.05
CA GLY A 183 35.00 10.09 -9.49
C GLY A 183 35.06 11.60 -9.29
N THR A 184 33.93 12.30 -9.24
CA THR A 184 33.88 13.70 -8.80
C THR A 184 33.81 13.80 -7.28
N ASN A 185 34.17 14.97 -6.74
CA ASN A 185 34.03 15.26 -5.30
C ASN A 185 32.65 15.76 -4.92
N LEU A 186 31.63 15.43 -5.72
CA LEU A 186 30.28 15.90 -5.50
C LEU A 186 29.81 15.52 -4.09
N TYR A 187 29.43 16.53 -3.29
CA TYR A 187 29.08 16.38 -1.89
C TYR A 187 27.56 16.19 -1.66
N ARG A 188 26.76 16.89 -2.45
CA ARG A 188 25.30 16.80 -2.43
C ARG A 188 24.73 17.04 -3.80
N ILE A 189 23.53 16.52 -4.03
CA ILE A 189 22.76 16.77 -5.23
C ILE A 189 21.27 16.77 -4.92
N ASN A 190 20.55 17.71 -5.53
CA ASN A 190 19.10 17.67 -5.60
C ASN A 190 18.72 17.08 -6.97
N ILE A 191 17.96 16.02 -6.96
CA ILE A 191 17.44 15.38 -8.16
C ILE A 191 16.11 16.05 -8.50
N PRO A 192 16.00 16.74 -9.68
CA PRO A 192 14.75 17.36 -10.11
C PRO A 192 13.59 16.37 -10.21
N SER A 193 12.36 16.89 -10.05
CA SER A 193 11.14 16.08 -10.04
C SER A 193 10.88 15.33 -11.35
N THR A 194 11.33 15.88 -12.46
CA THR A 194 11.15 15.34 -13.82
C THR A 194 12.11 14.22 -14.21
N VAL A 195 13.15 13.98 -13.39
CA VAL A 195 14.13 12.91 -13.68
C VAL A 195 13.47 11.55 -13.54
N THR A 196 13.42 10.78 -14.63
CA THR A 196 12.86 9.42 -14.68
C THR A 196 13.92 8.32 -14.55
N ARG A 197 15.17 8.61 -14.93
CA ARG A 197 16.28 7.65 -14.90
C ARG A 197 17.58 8.28 -14.38
N ILE A 198 18.24 7.57 -13.48
CA ILE A 198 19.64 7.75 -13.07
C ILE A 198 20.47 6.65 -13.74
N GLY A 199 21.51 7.01 -14.50
CA GLY A 199 22.29 6.12 -15.34
C GLY A 199 23.22 5.17 -14.58
N THR A 200 23.77 4.23 -15.33
CA THR A 200 24.80 3.28 -14.85
C THR A 200 26.03 4.00 -14.33
N GLU A 201 26.52 3.61 -13.14
CA GLU A 201 27.72 4.18 -12.50
C GLU A 201 27.71 5.72 -12.40
N SER A 202 26.58 6.38 -12.49
CA SER A 202 26.48 7.84 -12.65
C SER A 202 27.12 8.61 -11.50
N PHE A 203 26.99 8.14 -10.27
CA PHE A 203 27.60 8.73 -9.06
C PHE A 203 28.65 7.84 -8.40
N ARG A 204 29.12 6.83 -9.11
CA ARG A 204 30.12 5.91 -8.56
C ARG A 204 31.39 6.65 -8.12
N GLU A 205 31.91 6.28 -6.96
CA GLU A 205 33.15 6.84 -6.39
C GLU A 205 33.07 8.37 -6.14
N THR A 206 31.89 8.91 -5.91
CA THR A 206 31.72 10.31 -5.50
C THR A 206 31.82 10.47 -3.98
N HIS A 207 31.95 11.74 -3.54
CA HIS A 207 31.91 12.09 -2.11
C HIS A 207 30.50 12.45 -1.64
N LEU A 208 29.46 11.99 -2.32
CA LEU A 208 28.06 12.27 -1.95
C LEU A 208 27.81 11.85 -0.50
N GLN A 209 27.36 12.81 0.29
CA GLN A 209 26.85 12.63 1.64
C GLN A 209 25.33 12.65 1.69
N ASN A 210 24.72 13.47 0.81
CA ASN A 210 23.27 13.60 0.72
C ASN A 210 22.80 13.61 -0.74
N ILE A 211 21.72 12.88 -0.95
CA ILE A 211 20.93 12.92 -2.18
C ILE A 211 19.52 13.33 -1.78
N ILE A 212 19.02 14.37 -2.41
CA ILE A 212 17.68 14.89 -2.13
C ILE A 212 16.82 14.64 -3.36
N PHE A 213 15.79 13.84 -3.19
CA PHE A 213 14.74 13.62 -4.19
C PHE A 213 13.57 14.56 -3.94
N SER A 214 12.96 15.04 -5.01
CA SER A 214 11.70 15.80 -4.89
C SER A 214 10.60 14.92 -4.30
N PRO A 215 9.70 15.45 -3.45
CA PRO A 215 8.51 14.74 -2.99
C PRO A 215 7.60 14.27 -4.15
N THR A 216 7.64 14.97 -5.28
CA THR A 216 6.89 14.65 -6.52
C THR A 216 7.78 14.02 -7.59
N SER A 217 8.76 13.21 -7.18
CA SER A 217 9.74 12.60 -8.08
C SER A 217 9.09 11.65 -9.07
N SER A 218 9.48 11.75 -10.34
CA SER A 218 9.11 10.80 -11.41
C SER A 218 10.15 9.70 -11.64
N LEU A 219 11.13 9.55 -10.73
CA LEU A 219 12.24 8.62 -10.89
C LEU A 219 11.73 7.17 -10.82
N THR A 220 11.87 6.43 -11.92
CA THR A 220 11.47 5.01 -12.00
C THR A 220 12.65 4.05 -11.99
N ASN A 221 13.80 4.46 -12.54
CA ASN A 221 14.93 3.58 -12.76
C ASN A 221 16.22 4.13 -12.14
N ILE A 222 16.92 3.30 -11.38
CA ILE A 222 18.28 3.57 -10.89
C ILE A 222 19.23 2.56 -11.53
N GLY A 223 20.23 3.05 -12.23
CA GLY A 223 21.17 2.27 -13.02
C GLY A 223 22.08 1.36 -12.19
N TYR A 224 22.71 0.37 -12.87
CA TYR A 224 23.73 -0.49 -12.28
C TYR A 224 24.83 0.34 -11.62
N ALA A 225 25.22 -0.02 -10.40
CA ALA A 225 26.31 0.61 -9.63
C ALA A 225 26.21 2.15 -9.51
N ALA A 226 25.00 2.72 -9.64
CA ALA A 226 24.80 4.16 -9.72
C ALA A 226 25.41 4.92 -8.54
N PHE A 227 25.39 4.36 -7.33
CA PHE A 227 25.97 4.92 -6.10
C PHE A 227 27.06 4.03 -5.48
N SER A 228 27.63 3.13 -6.27
CA SER A 228 28.70 2.23 -5.80
C SER A 228 29.90 3.01 -5.30
N ASN A 229 30.50 2.58 -4.17
CA ASN A 229 31.64 3.23 -3.54
C ASN A 229 31.41 4.72 -3.14
N CYS A 230 30.18 5.16 -2.95
CA CYS A 230 29.86 6.44 -2.32
C CYS A 230 30.12 6.35 -0.81
N SER A 231 31.41 6.35 -0.43
CA SER A 231 31.84 6.04 0.94
C SER A 231 31.45 7.09 1.98
N TRP A 232 30.94 8.24 1.58
CA TRP A 232 30.46 9.31 2.44
C TRP A 232 28.93 9.37 2.57
N LEU A 233 28.20 8.61 1.77
CA LEU A 233 26.74 8.56 1.82
C LEU A 233 26.29 8.03 3.18
N GLU A 234 25.49 8.81 3.93
CA GLU A 234 25.03 8.46 5.27
C GLU A 234 23.61 7.92 5.29
N GLU A 235 22.75 8.42 4.41
CA GLU A 235 21.37 7.96 4.30
C GLU A 235 20.85 8.04 2.87
N ILE A 236 19.90 7.19 2.54
CA ILE A 236 19.15 7.21 1.30
C ILE A 236 17.69 6.85 1.56
N SER A 237 16.79 7.69 1.04
CA SER A 237 15.36 7.41 1.00
C SER A 237 14.89 7.52 -0.44
N MET A 238 14.53 6.38 -1.04
CA MET A 238 14.07 6.35 -2.42
C MET A 238 12.64 6.88 -2.52
N PRO A 239 12.31 7.67 -3.57
CA PRO A 239 10.94 8.02 -3.84
C PRO A 239 10.11 6.79 -4.23
N ASN A 240 8.82 6.79 -3.90
CA ASN A 240 7.93 5.65 -4.16
C ASN A 240 7.67 5.37 -5.65
N SER A 241 8.08 6.28 -6.54
CA SER A 241 8.07 6.08 -7.99
C SER A 241 9.13 5.09 -8.49
N VAL A 242 10.19 4.81 -7.70
CA VAL A 242 11.26 3.89 -8.12
C VAL A 242 10.75 2.46 -8.13
N THR A 243 10.73 1.85 -9.31
CA THR A 243 10.31 0.45 -9.53
C THR A 243 11.47 -0.48 -9.83
N THR A 244 12.59 0.06 -10.35
CA THR A 244 13.67 -0.75 -10.92
C THR A 244 15.05 -0.31 -10.45
N LEU A 245 15.79 -1.28 -9.90
CA LEU A 245 17.25 -1.21 -9.72
C LEU A 245 17.88 -2.01 -10.84
N GLU A 246 18.52 -1.32 -11.79
CA GLU A 246 19.03 -1.96 -13.02
C GLU A 246 20.21 -2.91 -12.71
N ARG A 247 20.39 -3.89 -13.56
CA ARG A 247 21.40 -4.94 -13.42
C ARG A 247 22.32 -4.98 -14.64
N TYR A 248 23.56 -5.32 -14.41
CA TYR A 248 24.57 -5.53 -15.45
C TYR A 248 25.15 -6.95 -15.37
N GLY A 249 25.61 -7.46 -16.50
CA GLY A 249 26.15 -8.80 -16.62
C GLY A 249 25.30 -9.74 -17.50
N ASN A 250 25.83 -10.95 -17.72
CA ASN A 250 25.11 -12.00 -18.45
C ASN A 250 24.08 -12.71 -17.57
N SER A 251 23.23 -13.53 -18.15
CA SER A 251 22.04 -14.09 -17.50
C SER A 251 22.31 -14.89 -16.20
N SER A 252 23.49 -15.39 -16.02
CA SER A 252 23.86 -16.22 -14.86
C SER A 252 24.51 -15.44 -13.71
N ASP A 253 24.97 -14.21 -13.95
CA ASP A 253 25.72 -13.42 -12.94
C ASP A 253 25.37 -11.94 -12.96
N ARG A 254 24.09 -11.62 -13.18
CA ARG A 254 23.61 -10.24 -13.17
C ARG A 254 23.53 -9.71 -11.74
N SER A 255 24.21 -8.58 -11.49
CA SER A 255 24.17 -7.85 -10.22
C SER A 255 23.73 -6.42 -10.41
N SER A 256 23.27 -5.78 -9.34
CA SER A 256 22.89 -4.36 -9.39
C SER A 256 23.96 -3.45 -8.83
N GLU A 257 24.64 -3.85 -7.75
CA GLU A 257 25.70 -3.08 -7.08
C GLU A 257 25.35 -1.62 -6.79
N THR A 258 24.06 -1.27 -6.76
CA THR A 258 23.56 0.11 -6.69
C THR A 258 24.20 0.88 -5.54
N PHE A 259 24.30 0.28 -4.34
CA PHE A 259 24.92 0.85 -3.13
C PHE A 259 26.08 -0.01 -2.63
N TYR A 260 26.77 -0.68 -3.52
CA TYR A 260 27.93 -1.51 -3.16
C TYR A 260 28.98 -0.69 -2.40
N ASN A 261 29.42 -1.17 -1.22
CA ASN A 261 30.53 -0.60 -0.46
C ASN A 261 30.35 0.89 -0.05
N CYS A 262 29.13 1.31 0.30
CA CYS A 262 28.86 2.62 0.89
C CYS A 262 29.07 2.57 2.40
N ARG A 263 30.32 2.61 2.86
CA ARG A 263 30.73 2.24 4.23
C ARG A 263 30.20 3.13 5.35
N ARG A 264 29.72 4.35 5.07
CA ARG A 264 29.11 5.26 6.05
C ARG A 264 27.59 5.25 6.03
N LEU A 265 27.00 4.51 5.12
CA LEU A 265 25.54 4.44 4.98
C LEU A 265 24.94 3.80 6.23
N LYS A 266 24.09 4.59 6.96
CA LYS A 266 23.46 4.20 8.22
C LYS A 266 21.99 3.85 8.05
N LYS A 267 21.34 4.47 7.04
CA LYS A 267 19.92 4.33 6.82
C LYS A 267 19.59 4.13 5.35
N ILE A 268 18.79 3.11 5.06
CA ILE A 268 18.27 2.83 3.72
C ILE A 268 16.76 2.66 3.81
N ILE A 269 16.03 3.46 3.03
CA ILE A 269 14.59 3.29 2.81
C ILE A 269 14.38 3.00 1.32
N PHE A 270 13.95 1.79 1.00
CA PHE A 270 13.59 1.39 -0.35
C PHE A 270 12.17 1.85 -0.70
N SER A 271 11.93 2.07 -1.99
CA SER A 271 10.58 2.31 -2.52
C SER A 271 9.68 1.09 -2.36
N ASP A 272 8.44 1.30 -1.94
CA ASP A 272 7.44 0.23 -1.82
C ASP A 272 7.02 -0.38 -3.18
N ALA A 273 7.32 0.30 -4.28
CA ALA A 273 7.07 -0.20 -5.64
C ALA A 273 8.10 -1.26 -6.10
N ILE A 274 9.22 -1.40 -5.39
CA ILE A 274 10.24 -2.42 -5.69
C ILE A 274 9.75 -3.78 -5.19
N THR A 275 9.71 -4.76 -6.09
CA THR A 275 9.30 -6.14 -5.78
C THR A 275 10.48 -7.11 -5.68
N ILE A 276 11.65 -6.74 -6.18
CA ILE A 276 12.87 -7.56 -6.16
C ILE A 276 14.05 -6.69 -5.73
N LEU A 277 14.75 -7.10 -4.67
CA LEU A 277 16.04 -6.53 -4.28
C LEU A 277 17.16 -7.37 -4.90
N PRO A 278 17.93 -6.77 -5.83
CA PRO A 278 18.83 -7.55 -6.66
C PRO A 278 20.15 -7.91 -5.97
N LYS A 279 20.84 -8.89 -6.55
CA LYS A 279 22.15 -9.39 -6.13
C LYS A 279 23.16 -8.25 -5.95
N LEU A 280 23.92 -8.28 -4.85
CA LEU A 280 25.01 -7.35 -4.49
C LEU A 280 24.57 -5.88 -4.33
N CYS A 281 23.28 -5.59 -4.28
CA CYS A 281 22.76 -4.22 -4.25
C CYS A 281 23.35 -3.38 -3.11
N CYS A 282 23.45 -3.94 -1.92
CA CYS A 282 23.95 -3.29 -0.70
C CYS A 282 25.14 -4.05 -0.07
N TYR A 283 25.92 -4.74 -0.86
CA TYR A 283 27.05 -5.54 -0.39
C TYR A 283 28.10 -4.68 0.35
N GLU A 284 28.61 -5.17 1.48
CA GLU A 284 29.62 -4.48 2.32
C GLU A 284 29.19 -3.13 2.93
N ASN A 285 27.89 -2.92 3.15
CA ASN A 285 27.38 -1.73 3.87
C ASN A 285 27.34 -2.00 5.38
N ASN A 286 28.49 -2.15 5.99
CA ASN A 286 28.65 -2.62 7.37
C ASN A 286 28.12 -1.65 8.44
N SER A 287 27.85 -0.40 8.09
CA SER A 287 27.37 0.65 9.01
C SER A 287 25.86 0.85 9.01
N VAL A 288 25.11 0.15 8.15
CA VAL A 288 23.64 0.31 8.09
C VAL A 288 23.02 -0.16 9.39
N GLU A 289 22.37 0.77 10.09
CA GLU A 289 21.67 0.54 11.35
C GLU A 289 20.17 0.37 11.13
N GLU A 290 19.59 1.17 10.19
CA GLU A 290 18.17 1.17 9.83
C GLU A 290 18.00 0.72 8.37
N LEU A 291 17.28 -0.38 8.19
CA LEU A 291 16.94 -0.96 6.90
C LEU A 291 15.43 -1.08 6.75
N HIS A 292 14.85 -0.31 5.84
CA HIS A 292 13.43 -0.38 5.50
C HIS A 292 13.26 -1.08 4.15
N LEU A 293 12.79 -2.32 4.20
CA LEU A 293 12.49 -3.12 3.01
C LEU A 293 11.13 -2.73 2.41
N PRO A 294 10.95 -2.86 1.08
CA PRO A 294 9.66 -2.59 0.43
C PRO A 294 8.54 -3.45 0.99
N ASN A 295 7.36 -2.87 1.24
CA ASN A 295 6.20 -3.63 1.73
C ASN A 295 5.70 -4.69 0.72
N ASN A 296 5.91 -4.45 -0.59
CA ASN A 296 5.51 -5.36 -1.67
C ASN A 296 6.63 -6.28 -2.16
N LEU A 297 7.72 -6.37 -1.41
CA LEU A 297 8.89 -7.17 -1.78
C LEU A 297 8.55 -8.65 -1.89
N VAL A 298 8.87 -9.25 -3.03
CA VAL A 298 8.65 -10.67 -3.33
C VAL A 298 9.93 -11.48 -3.20
N SER A 299 11.08 -10.89 -3.58
CA SER A 299 12.35 -11.60 -3.61
C SER A 299 13.52 -10.71 -3.18
N VAL A 300 14.40 -11.29 -2.36
CA VAL A 300 15.75 -10.78 -2.10
C VAL A 300 16.74 -11.73 -2.73
N GLU A 301 17.64 -11.23 -3.58
CA GLU A 301 18.62 -12.07 -4.28
C GLU A 301 19.92 -12.26 -3.49
N ASP A 302 20.83 -13.09 -4.05
CA ASP A 302 22.08 -13.50 -3.39
C ASP A 302 22.96 -12.31 -3.00
N ASN A 303 23.56 -12.41 -1.82
CA ASN A 303 24.49 -11.41 -1.30
C ASN A 303 23.93 -9.97 -1.30
N PHE A 304 22.62 -9.79 -1.24
CA PHE A 304 21.98 -8.47 -1.28
C PHE A 304 22.64 -7.48 -0.31
N MET A 305 22.79 -7.88 0.96
CA MET A 305 23.40 -7.09 2.02
C MET A 305 24.38 -7.96 2.85
N TYR A 306 25.32 -8.61 2.19
CA TYR A 306 26.37 -9.34 2.86
C TYR A 306 27.21 -8.38 3.75
N GLY A 307 27.40 -8.72 5.01
CA GLY A 307 28.09 -7.84 5.95
C GLY A 307 27.17 -6.85 6.68
N ALA A 308 25.90 -7.20 6.90
CA ALA A 308 24.91 -6.38 7.59
C ALA A 308 25.16 -6.23 9.10
N ASN A 309 26.39 -5.87 9.49
CA ASN A 309 26.91 -5.99 10.86
C ASN A 309 26.22 -5.06 11.88
N SER A 310 25.67 -3.93 11.44
CA SER A 310 25.11 -2.89 12.30
C SER A 310 23.59 -2.84 12.29
N VAL A 311 22.92 -3.61 11.43
CA VAL A 311 21.46 -3.64 11.34
C VAL A 311 20.90 -4.09 12.69
N LYS A 312 20.10 -3.20 13.31
CA LYS A 312 19.56 -3.42 14.67
C LYS A 312 18.32 -4.29 14.67
N GLU A 313 17.49 -4.16 13.64
CA GLU A 313 16.24 -4.89 13.45
C GLU A 313 16.07 -5.22 11.98
N LEU A 314 15.64 -6.44 11.67
CA LEU A 314 15.30 -6.85 10.32
C LEU A 314 13.81 -7.24 10.27
N LYS A 315 13.00 -6.38 9.64
CA LYS A 315 11.58 -6.64 9.39
C LYS A 315 11.40 -7.15 7.96
N LEU A 316 11.07 -8.42 7.82
CA LEU A 316 10.79 -9.03 6.52
C LEU A 316 9.30 -8.83 6.17
N PRO A 317 8.97 -8.29 4.97
CA PRO A 317 7.57 -8.03 4.63
C PRO A 317 6.79 -9.32 4.36
N ALA A 318 5.49 -9.31 4.66
CA ALA A 318 4.61 -10.47 4.51
C ALA A 318 4.44 -10.96 3.06
N SER A 319 4.80 -10.11 2.08
CA SER A 319 4.80 -10.45 0.65
C SER A 319 5.98 -11.31 0.21
N LEU A 320 7.05 -11.37 1.04
CA LEU A 320 8.32 -12.02 0.68
C LEU A 320 8.16 -13.53 0.48
N ARG A 321 8.71 -14.04 -0.62
CA ARG A 321 8.65 -15.46 -1.00
C ARG A 321 10.02 -16.12 -1.04
N THR A 322 11.06 -15.38 -1.41
CA THR A 322 12.40 -15.97 -1.56
C THR A 322 13.47 -15.07 -0.98
N ILE A 323 14.43 -15.68 -0.29
CA ILE A 323 15.66 -15.04 0.18
C ILE A 323 16.83 -15.79 -0.42
N GLY A 324 17.73 -15.12 -1.13
CA GLY A 324 18.88 -15.67 -1.80
C GLY A 324 20.02 -16.09 -0.86
N ALA A 325 21.02 -16.75 -1.44
CA ALA A 325 22.20 -17.18 -0.70
C ALA A 325 22.97 -15.99 -0.12
N SER A 326 23.37 -16.10 1.16
CA SER A 326 24.09 -15.06 1.90
C SER A 326 23.46 -13.66 1.88
N ALA A 327 22.16 -13.54 1.62
CA ALA A 327 21.48 -12.27 1.39
C ALA A 327 21.58 -11.30 2.57
N PHE A 328 21.55 -11.81 3.80
CA PHE A 328 21.64 -11.08 5.06
C PHE A 328 22.72 -11.66 5.99
N ALA A 329 23.83 -12.10 5.44
CA ALA A 329 24.91 -12.66 6.24
C ALA A 329 25.55 -11.61 7.16
N GLY A 330 25.80 -11.98 8.42
CA GLY A 330 26.48 -11.12 9.37
C GLY A 330 25.57 -10.13 10.13
N LEU A 331 24.32 -10.46 10.40
CA LEU A 331 23.42 -9.67 11.25
C LEU A 331 23.87 -9.72 12.73
N HIS A 332 24.92 -8.96 13.06
CA HIS A 332 25.56 -9.04 14.38
C HIS A 332 24.77 -8.34 15.51
N GLN A 333 23.73 -7.56 15.19
CA GLN A 333 22.95 -6.84 16.20
C GLN A 333 21.51 -7.37 16.35
N VAL A 334 21.03 -8.15 15.37
CA VAL A 334 19.67 -8.70 15.39
C VAL A 334 19.60 -9.86 16.39
N GLU A 335 18.70 -9.76 17.35
CA GLU A 335 18.48 -10.77 18.39
C GLU A 335 17.30 -11.70 18.05
N THR A 336 16.30 -11.20 17.37
CA THR A 336 15.13 -11.98 16.95
C THR A 336 14.92 -11.83 15.46
N LEU A 337 14.69 -12.94 14.78
CA LEU A 337 14.35 -13.00 13.36
C LEU A 337 13.01 -13.72 13.18
N GLU A 338 12.07 -13.00 12.59
CA GLU A 338 10.78 -13.55 12.21
C GLU A 338 10.71 -13.77 10.69
N LEU A 339 10.41 -14.98 10.28
CA LEU A 339 10.26 -15.36 8.87
C LEU A 339 8.79 -15.27 8.47
N PRO A 340 8.45 -14.55 7.37
CA PRO A 340 7.06 -14.39 6.95
C PRO A 340 6.43 -15.69 6.44
N ASP A 341 5.14 -15.87 6.64
CA ASP A 341 4.42 -17.11 6.32
C ASP A 341 4.39 -17.47 4.83
N LYS A 342 4.50 -16.47 3.96
CA LYS A 342 4.52 -16.70 2.51
C LYS A 342 5.91 -17.04 1.98
N LEU A 343 6.92 -17.08 2.85
CA LEU A 343 8.28 -17.40 2.47
C LEU A 343 8.36 -18.88 2.03
N GLN A 344 8.85 -19.10 0.83
CA GLN A 344 8.92 -20.42 0.19
C GLN A 344 10.32 -21.02 0.30
N SER A 345 11.35 -20.19 0.14
CA SER A 345 12.73 -20.67 0.20
C SER A 345 13.72 -19.67 0.75
N ILE A 346 14.74 -20.17 1.45
CA ILE A 346 15.85 -19.41 1.99
C ILE A 346 17.15 -20.07 1.52
N GLY A 347 17.97 -19.31 0.79
CA GLY A 347 19.21 -19.77 0.20
C GLY A 347 20.29 -20.13 1.23
N SER A 348 21.32 -20.82 0.74
CA SER A 348 22.44 -21.27 1.58
C SER A 348 23.13 -20.06 2.26
N GLY A 349 23.35 -20.17 3.56
CA GLY A 349 24.03 -19.16 4.36
C GLY A 349 23.31 -17.81 4.44
N ALA A 350 22.02 -17.71 4.12
CA ALA A 350 21.29 -16.45 4.03
C ALA A 350 21.45 -15.56 5.26
N PHE A 351 21.53 -16.15 6.44
CA PHE A 351 21.72 -15.49 7.74
C PHE A 351 22.97 -15.95 8.48
N HIS A 352 23.96 -16.50 7.76
CA HIS A 352 25.14 -17.05 8.43
C HIS A 352 25.90 -15.99 9.23
N ASN A 353 26.58 -16.43 10.31
CA ASN A 353 27.34 -15.58 11.22
C ASN A 353 26.53 -14.45 11.91
N SER A 354 25.21 -14.60 12.07
CA SER A 354 24.39 -13.67 12.85
C SER A 354 24.59 -13.93 14.34
N ALA A 355 25.67 -13.33 14.89
CA ALA A 355 26.23 -13.73 16.18
C ALA A 355 25.35 -13.43 17.40
N ARG A 356 24.42 -12.45 17.34
CA ARG A 356 23.49 -12.15 18.44
C ARG A 356 22.13 -12.80 18.27
N LEU A 357 21.87 -13.45 17.14
CA LEU A 357 20.58 -14.08 16.88
C LEU A 357 20.30 -15.14 17.94
N ASN A 358 19.32 -14.88 18.77
CA ASN A 358 18.92 -15.68 19.91
C ASN A 358 17.62 -16.43 19.65
N THR A 359 16.65 -15.74 19.01
CA THR A 359 15.33 -16.29 18.76
C THR A 359 15.01 -16.27 17.27
N ILE A 360 14.53 -17.39 16.75
CA ILE A 360 14.03 -17.52 15.38
C ILE A 360 12.57 -17.91 15.44
N ILE A 361 11.72 -17.19 14.73
CA ILE A 361 10.32 -17.51 14.53
C ILE A 361 10.16 -18.03 13.12
N LEU A 362 9.89 -19.32 12.99
CA LEU A 362 9.71 -20.03 11.73
C LEU A 362 8.25 -20.05 11.33
N SER A 363 7.97 -19.63 10.11
CA SER A 363 6.69 -19.86 9.47
C SER A 363 6.51 -21.31 9.01
N SER A 364 5.27 -21.68 8.70
CA SER A 364 4.96 -23.02 8.22
C SER A 364 5.41 -23.18 6.75
N GLY A 365 6.20 -24.21 6.47
CA GLY A 365 6.43 -24.69 5.09
C GLY A 365 7.54 -24.01 4.30
N VAL A 366 8.51 -23.37 4.95
CA VAL A 366 9.66 -22.79 4.26
C VAL A 366 10.74 -23.84 3.93
N ASP A 367 11.19 -23.90 2.69
CA ASP A 367 12.37 -24.67 2.29
C ASP A 367 13.63 -23.93 2.71
N MET A 368 14.39 -24.47 3.67
CA MET A 368 15.68 -23.95 4.11
C MET A 368 16.81 -24.78 3.49
N TYR A 369 17.75 -24.06 2.85
CA TYR A 369 18.93 -24.68 2.28
C TYR A 369 20.05 -24.85 3.32
N ASP A 370 21.09 -25.58 2.93
CA ASP A 370 22.24 -25.86 3.79
C ASP A 370 22.85 -24.58 4.36
N GLN A 371 23.25 -24.65 5.63
CA GLN A 371 23.98 -23.58 6.31
C GLN A 371 23.22 -22.26 6.45
N THR A 372 21.90 -22.20 6.27
CA THR A 372 21.09 -20.96 6.36
C THR A 372 21.47 -20.13 7.59
N PHE A 373 21.61 -20.75 8.76
CA PHE A 373 21.96 -20.14 10.05
C PHE A 373 23.33 -20.60 10.57
N ARG A 374 24.24 -21.00 9.70
CA ARG A 374 25.58 -21.44 10.11
C ARG A 374 26.29 -20.34 10.89
N GLY A 375 26.91 -20.70 12.02
CA GLY A 375 27.65 -19.75 12.85
C GLY A 375 26.78 -18.81 13.70
N CYS A 376 25.48 -19.03 13.76
CA CYS A 376 24.58 -18.37 14.69
C CYS A 376 24.64 -19.09 16.05
N SER A 377 25.76 -18.91 16.77
CA SER A 377 26.08 -19.69 17.98
C SER A 377 25.21 -19.35 19.20
N ASN A 378 24.47 -18.23 19.17
CA ASN A 378 23.66 -17.78 20.30
C ASN A 378 22.19 -18.14 20.20
N ILE A 379 21.78 -18.94 19.19
CA ILE A 379 20.40 -19.41 19.09
C ILE A 379 20.06 -20.24 20.33
N LYS A 380 19.05 -19.81 21.08
CA LYS A 380 18.51 -20.47 22.27
C LYS A 380 17.08 -20.91 22.09
N THR A 381 16.34 -20.21 21.24
CA THR A 381 14.91 -20.49 21.05
C THR A 381 14.57 -20.51 19.56
N ILE A 382 13.86 -21.54 19.15
CA ILE A 382 13.20 -21.60 17.84
C ILE A 382 11.71 -21.76 18.12
N ILE A 383 10.90 -20.84 17.64
CA ILE A 383 9.44 -20.91 17.70
C ILE A 383 8.97 -21.34 16.31
N CYS A 384 8.37 -22.50 16.21
CA CYS A 384 7.87 -23.03 14.94
C CYS A 384 6.34 -23.16 14.99
N HIS A 385 5.64 -22.40 14.19
CA HIS A 385 4.18 -22.39 14.16
C HIS A 385 3.57 -23.50 13.28
N ALA A 386 4.41 -24.29 12.63
CA ALA A 386 3.95 -25.39 11.79
C ALA A 386 3.30 -26.51 12.61
N ALA A 387 2.08 -26.88 12.26
CA ALA A 387 1.37 -28.01 12.88
C ALA A 387 2.04 -29.37 12.59
N THR A 388 2.75 -29.47 11.48
CA THR A 388 3.58 -30.62 11.12
C THR A 388 5.03 -30.17 10.97
N PRO A 389 6.02 -30.98 11.41
CA PRO A 389 7.42 -30.61 11.26
C PRO A 389 7.79 -30.25 9.81
N PRO A 390 8.39 -29.08 9.53
CA PRO A 390 8.88 -28.75 8.20
C PRO A 390 9.93 -29.75 7.73
N THR A 391 9.86 -30.15 6.46
CA THR A 391 10.84 -31.06 5.88
C THR A 391 12.17 -30.35 5.69
N ILE A 392 13.24 -30.89 6.31
CA ILE A 392 14.60 -30.39 6.21
C ILE A 392 15.40 -31.28 5.24
N LYS A 393 15.84 -30.74 4.12
CA LYS A 393 16.62 -31.44 3.09
C LYS A 393 18.13 -31.41 3.34
N SER A 394 18.61 -30.41 4.07
CA SER A 394 20.01 -30.20 4.45
C SER A 394 20.06 -29.51 5.81
N ASP A 395 21.26 -29.39 6.45
CA ASP A 395 21.35 -28.84 7.81
C ASP A 395 21.42 -27.30 7.81
N PRO A 396 20.32 -26.58 7.97
CA PRO A 396 20.31 -25.11 8.02
C PRO A 396 20.97 -24.58 9.31
N PHE A 397 21.00 -25.36 10.39
CA PHE A 397 21.57 -25.01 11.71
C PHE A 397 22.94 -25.67 11.94
N SER A 398 23.72 -25.83 10.89
CA SER A 398 25.08 -26.37 11.01
C SER A 398 25.95 -25.51 11.95
N ASN A 399 26.67 -26.13 12.85
CA ASN A 399 27.46 -25.52 13.94
C ASN A 399 26.62 -24.90 15.09
N THR A 400 25.32 -25.10 15.12
CA THR A 400 24.48 -24.81 16.29
C THR A 400 24.45 -26.04 17.19
N VAL A 401 24.62 -25.86 18.51
CA VAL A 401 24.46 -26.97 19.47
C VAL A 401 22.98 -27.22 19.70
N LYS A 402 22.35 -27.99 18.80
CA LYS A 402 20.90 -28.23 18.78
C LYS A 402 20.36 -28.73 20.14
N ALA A 403 21.17 -29.51 20.85
CA ALA A 403 20.80 -30.00 22.18
C ALA A 403 20.60 -28.93 23.25
N GLU A 404 21.12 -27.69 23.02
CA GLU A 404 20.93 -26.55 23.93
C GLU A 404 19.81 -25.62 23.50
N VAL A 405 19.18 -25.86 22.34
CA VAL A 405 18.13 -25.02 21.80
C VAL A 405 16.77 -25.53 22.25
N THR A 406 15.93 -24.63 22.73
CA THR A 406 14.51 -24.89 22.98
C THR A 406 13.73 -24.69 21.69
N LEU A 407 13.05 -25.74 21.24
CA LEU A 407 12.13 -25.71 20.13
C LEU A 407 10.70 -25.63 20.68
N GLN A 408 10.05 -24.49 20.45
CA GLN A 408 8.65 -24.28 20.83
C GLN A 408 7.76 -24.57 19.62
N VAL A 409 6.80 -25.49 19.81
CA VAL A 409 5.89 -25.93 18.74
C VAL A 409 4.44 -25.91 19.24
N PRO A 410 3.42 -25.94 18.36
CA PRO A 410 2.03 -26.06 18.81
C PRO A 410 1.83 -27.25 19.74
N SER A 411 1.01 -27.11 20.77
CA SER A 411 0.82 -28.11 21.84
C SER A 411 0.48 -29.52 21.33
N PHE A 412 -0.35 -29.58 20.29
CA PHE A 412 -0.75 -30.81 19.64
C PHE A 412 0.34 -31.41 18.72
N SER A 413 1.44 -30.72 18.49
CA SER A 413 2.49 -31.09 17.52
C SER A 413 3.76 -31.64 18.20
N VAL A 414 3.91 -31.49 19.52
CA VAL A 414 5.12 -31.89 20.26
C VAL A 414 5.53 -33.34 19.96
N ALA A 415 4.58 -34.25 19.93
CA ALA A 415 4.86 -35.67 19.65
C ALA A 415 5.41 -35.87 18.23
N SER A 416 4.86 -35.18 17.24
CA SER A 416 5.31 -35.26 15.84
C SER A 416 6.74 -34.74 15.67
N TYR A 417 7.08 -33.61 16.32
CA TYR A 417 8.44 -33.06 16.28
C TYR A 417 9.47 -33.96 16.98
N LYS A 418 9.07 -34.61 18.10
CA LYS A 418 9.94 -35.58 18.80
C LYS A 418 10.20 -36.87 18.00
N LEU A 419 9.34 -37.19 17.05
CA LEU A 419 9.48 -38.38 16.18
C LEU A 419 10.13 -38.03 14.84
N ASP A 420 10.27 -36.76 14.49
CA ASP A 420 10.85 -36.34 13.21
C ASP A 420 12.37 -36.57 13.17
N PRO A 421 12.92 -37.13 12.07
CA PRO A 421 14.34 -37.49 11.94
C PRO A 421 15.33 -36.32 12.09
N TYR A 422 14.92 -35.12 11.88
CA TYR A 422 15.76 -33.94 12.04
C TYR A 422 15.47 -33.17 13.33
N TRP A 423 14.20 -32.87 13.60
CA TRP A 423 13.79 -31.99 14.69
C TRP A 423 13.99 -32.60 16.07
N TYR A 424 14.02 -33.97 16.20
CA TYR A 424 14.29 -34.64 17.49
C TYR A 424 15.66 -34.26 18.09
N GLN A 425 16.59 -33.74 17.30
CA GLN A 425 17.94 -33.34 17.74
C GLN A 425 17.93 -32.11 18.64
N PHE A 426 16.84 -31.33 18.67
CA PHE A 426 16.72 -30.18 19.55
C PHE A 426 16.47 -30.65 20.99
N GLY A 427 17.26 -30.10 21.95
CA GLY A 427 17.32 -30.66 23.30
C GLY A 427 16.06 -30.52 24.12
N ASN A 428 15.24 -29.52 23.84
CA ASN A 428 14.02 -29.25 24.57
C ASN A 428 12.88 -28.91 23.60
N ILE A 429 12.08 -29.90 23.24
CA ILE A 429 10.89 -29.71 22.40
C ILE A 429 9.68 -29.60 23.32
N ILE A 430 9.18 -28.41 23.46
CA ILE A 430 8.07 -28.08 24.35
C ILE A 430 6.88 -27.52 23.58
N GLU A 431 5.73 -27.59 24.20
CA GLU A 431 4.63 -26.74 23.79
C GLU A 431 5.13 -25.29 23.73
N GLY A 432 4.83 -24.59 22.67
CA GLY A 432 5.02 -23.16 22.59
C GLY A 432 4.43 -22.62 23.87
N SER A 433 5.23 -21.86 24.63
CA SER A 433 4.81 -21.40 25.96
C SER A 433 3.35 -21.02 25.88
N PRO A 434 2.46 -21.53 26.72
CA PRO A 434 1.05 -21.12 26.72
C PRO A 434 0.89 -19.65 27.09
N ILE A 435 1.99 -18.99 27.21
CA ILE A 435 2.16 -17.71 27.84
C ILE A 435 2.92 -16.86 26.87
N ASP A 436 2.53 -15.79 26.67
CA ASP A 436 3.08 -14.48 26.57
C ASP A 436 2.83 -13.80 25.24
N TYR A 437 2.99 -14.41 24.05
CA TYR A 437 2.82 -13.66 22.84
C TYR A 437 2.46 -14.51 21.60
N TRP A 438 1.33 -14.18 20.96
CA TRP A 438 0.91 -14.77 19.69
C TRP A 438 0.85 -13.69 18.60
N LYS A 439 1.61 -13.88 17.56
CA LYS A 439 1.47 -13.05 16.36
C LYS A 439 0.72 -13.82 15.30
N ILE A 440 -0.48 -13.35 14.97
CA ILE A 440 -1.38 -13.97 14.00
C ILE A 440 -1.30 -13.17 12.70
N ILE A 441 -0.68 -13.75 11.68
CA ILE A 441 -0.46 -13.15 10.35
C ILE A 441 -1.20 -13.89 9.24
N SER A 442 -1.88 -14.99 9.57
CA SER A 442 -2.66 -15.84 8.68
C SER A 442 -3.97 -16.26 9.34
N ASP A 443 -4.68 -17.21 8.78
CA ASP A 443 -5.96 -17.70 9.31
C ASP A 443 -5.74 -18.69 10.47
N LEU A 444 -6.11 -18.28 11.68
CA LEU A 444 -6.13 -19.13 12.88
C LEU A 444 -7.57 -19.35 13.34
N LYS A 445 -7.99 -20.63 13.44
CA LYS A 445 -9.32 -21.04 13.91
C LYS A 445 -9.23 -21.83 15.21
N LEU A 446 -9.80 -21.30 16.26
CA LEU A 446 -9.91 -21.91 17.58
C LEU A 446 -11.36 -22.37 17.79
N LEU A 447 -11.75 -23.47 17.15
CA LEU A 447 -13.17 -23.91 17.08
C LEU A 447 -13.61 -24.82 18.23
N ASN A 448 -12.67 -25.42 18.98
CA ASN A 448 -12.96 -26.28 20.12
C ASN A 448 -12.05 -25.86 21.28
N ASN A 449 -12.48 -24.87 22.03
CA ASN A 449 -11.69 -24.34 23.12
C ASN A 449 -11.45 -25.42 24.19
N ARG A 450 -10.25 -25.97 24.19
CA ARG A 450 -9.71 -26.53 25.44
C ARG A 450 -9.28 -25.30 26.25
N ARG A 451 -9.57 -25.32 27.55
CA ARG A 451 -9.13 -24.29 28.51
C ARG A 451 -7.63 -24.02 28.24
N MET A 452 -7.32 -22.83 27.77
CA MET A 452 -5.93 -22.40 27.61
C MET A 452 -5.37 -22.09 29.00
N GLU A 453 -4.21 -22.63 29.32
CA GLU A 453 -3.49 -22.23 30.54
C GLU A 453 -2.69 -20.95 30.20
N GLY A 454 -2.96 -19.88 30.97
CA GLY A 454 -2.31 -18.59 30.81
C GLY A 454 -3.18 -17.54 30.08
N LYS A 455 -2.65 -16.32 30.02
CA LYS A 455 -3.24 -15.18 29.30
C LYS A 455 -2.22 -14.69 28.27
N PRO A 456 -2.21 -15.23 27.01
CA PRO A 456 -1.28 -14.77 26.01
C PRO A 456 -1.60 -13.33 25.58
N ASP A 457 -0.56 -12.58 25.24
CA ASP A 457 -0.72 -11.37 24.45
C ASP A 457 -0.86 -11.75 22.96
N ILE A 458 -1.80 -11.14 22.28
CA ILE A 458 -2.10 -11.44 20.87
C ILE A 458 -1.91 -10.20 20.01
N ASP A 459 -1.00 -10.27 19.04
CA ASP A 459 -0.97 -9.37 17.91
C ASP A 459 -1.73 -10.00 16.74
N LEU A 460 -2.92 -9.51 16.46
CA LEU A 460 -3.63 -9.82 15.23
C LEU A 460 -3.11 -8.89 14.14
N TYR A 461 -2.06 -9.34 13.47
CA TYR A 461 -1.23 -8.50 12.61
C TYR A 461 -1.87 -8.27 11.21
N TYR A 462 -1.40 -7.32 10.44
CA TYR A 462 -1.95 -6.92 9.14
C TYR A 462 -2.31 -8.11 8.25
N GLY A 463 -3.59 -8.22 7.89
CA GLY A 463 -4.13 -9.34 7.12
C GLY A 463 -4.33 -10.65 7.89
N GLY A 464 -3.96 -10.70 9.18
CA GLY A 464 -4.23 -11.83 10.07
C GLY A 464 -5.72 -12.03 10.30
N LYS A 465 -6.12 -13.28 10.49
CA LYS A 465 -7.51 -13.68 10.69
C LYS A 465 -7.62 -14.56 11.92
N LEU A 466 -8.49 -14.20 12.86
CA LEU A 466 -8.72 -14.98 14.06
C LEU A 466 -10.20 -15.33 14.20
N THR A 467 -10.48 -16.61 14.19
CA THR A 467 -11.83 -17.13 14.48
C THR A 467 -11.82 -17.87 15.81
N ILE A 468 -12.69 -17.46 16.73
CA ILE A 468 -12.85 -18.09 18.04
C ILE A 468 -14.27 -18.64 18.14
N GLY A 469 -14.39 -19.93 18.36
CA GLY A 469 -15.65 -20.61 18.56
C GLY A 469 -15.62 -21.53 19.79
N GLY A 470 -16.80 -21.92 20.31
CA GLY A 470 -16.94 -22.84 21.43
C GLY A 470 -17.28 -22.13 22.76
N ASP A 471 -17.57 -22.95 23.79
CA ASP A 471 -18.13 -22.49 25.07
C ASP A 471 -17.07 -22.29 26.17
N ALA A 472 -15.80 -22.68 25.91
CA ALA A 472 -14.75 -22.56 26.92
C ALA A 472 -14.27 -21.10 27.02
N PRO A 473 -14.06 -20.55 28.22
CA PRO A 473 -13.51 -19.21 28.39
C PRO A 473 -12.13 -19.07 27.73
N MET A 474 -11.93 -17.99 26.99
CA MET A 474 -10.64 -17.57 26.48
C MET A 474 -10.26 -16.23 27.06
N GLU A 475 -9.15 -16.20 27.77
CA GLU A 475 -8.62 -14.98 28.38
C GLU A 475 -7.29 -14.65 27.73
N VAL A 476 -7.11 -13.39 27.35
CA VAL A 476 -5.85 -12.87 26.80
C VAL A 476 -5.38 -11.69 27.64
N GLY A 477 -4.07 -11.48 27.74
CA GLY A 477 -3.47 -10.33 28.40
C GLY A 477 -3.72 -9.08 27.57
N LYS A 478 -3.08 -9.00 26.42
CA LYS A 478 -3.19 -7.90 25.48
C LYS A 478 -3.69 -8.41 24.11
N LEU A 479 -4.57 -7.65 23.46
CA LEU A 479 -5.01 -7.88 22.09
C LEU A 479 -4.74 -6.63 21.26
N ASP A 480 -3.71 -6.67 20.44
CA ASP A 480 -3.39 -5.63 19.47
C ASP A 480 -3.95 -6.02 18.09
N ILE A 481 -4.89 -5.23 17.57
CA ILE A 481 -5.53 -5.45 16.27
C ILE A 481 -4.90 -4.50 15.27
N TYR A 482 -3.97 -5.00 14.46
CA TYR A 482 -3.29 -4.22 13.43
C TYR A 482 -4.14 -4.18 12.16
N THR A 483 -4.39 -2.99 11.65
CA THR A 483 -5.22 -2.79 10.45
C THR A 483 -4.64 -1.72 9.55
N SER A 484 -4.97 -1.82 8.26
CA SER A 484 -4.66 -0.83 7.25
C SER A 484 -5.73 -0.86 6.16
N GLU A 485 -5.76 0.15 5.31
CA GLU A 485 -6.70 0.18 4.19
C GLU A 485 -6.52 -1.03 3.24
N GLY A 486 -5.27 -1.44 2.96
CA GLY A 486 -4.95 -2.53 2.04
C GLY A 486 -4.88 -3.93 2.68
N SER A 487 -4.66 -4.01 3.98
CA SER A 487 -4.46 -5.28 4.70
C SER A 487 -5.11 -5.24 6.09
N PRO A 488 -6.44 -5.14 6.17
CA PRO A 488 -7.12 -5.18 7.45
C PRO A 488 -7.05 -6.58 8.05
N SER A 489 -6.76 -6.65 9.35
CA SER A 489 -6.94 -7.89 10.11
C SER A 489 -8.42 -8.12 10.44
N SER A 490 -8.78 -9.35 10.75
CA SER A 490 -10.16 -9.73 11.02
C SER A 490 -10.29 -10.66 12.21
N LEU A 491 -11.20 -10.31 13.13
CA LEU A 491 -11.56 -11.10 14.30
C LEU A 491 -13.05 -11.43 14.28
N VAL A 492 -13.38 -12.71 14.30
CA VAL A 492 -14.74 -13.20 14.52
C VAL A 492 -14.74 -14.09 15.77
N SER A 493 -15.55 -13.73 16.75
CA SER A 493 -15.73 -14.55 17.95
C SER A 493 -17.21 -14.87 18.15
N ASP A 494 -17.51 -16.15 18.30
CA ASP A 494 -18.79 -16.66 18.75
C ASP A 494 -18.72 -17.14 20.21
N CYS A 495 -17.59 -16.91 20.88
CA CYS A 495 -17.34 -17.24 22.28
C CYS A 495 -17.77 -16.08 23.18
N ASN A 496 -18.84 -16.26 23.96
CA ASN A 496 -19.32 -15.26 24.93
C ASN A 496 -18.37 -15.03 26.12
N ALA A 497 -17.40 -15.91 26.31
CA ALA A 497 -16.42 -15.86 27.40
C ALA A 497 -15.02 -15.46 26.90
N PHE A 498 -14.91 -14.80 25.76
CA PHE A 498 -13.65 -14.22 25.29
C PHE A 498 -13.40 -12.86 25.94
N THR A 499 -12.29 -12.71 26.65
CA THR A 499 -11.91 -11.48 27.37
C THR A 499 -10.46 -11.11 27.14
N ALA A 500 -10.15 -9.81 27.20
CA ALA A 500 -8.80 -9.27 27.13
C ALA A 500 -8.57 -8.23 28.23
N ASP A 501 -7.38 -8.27 28.86
CA ASP A 501 -7.00 -7.28 29.88
C ASP A 501 -6.64 -5.93 29.26
N GLU A 502 -6.17 -5.91 28.00
CA GLU A 502 -5.91 -4.71 27.21
C GLU A 502 -6.31 -4.97 25.75
N ILE A 503 -6.90 -3.97 25.10
CA ILE A 503 -7.20 -4.02 23.65
C ILE A 503 -6.75 -2.72 23.02
N ASN A 504 -6.01 -2.81 21.92
CA ASN A 504 -5.67 -1.66 21.08
C ASN A 504 -6.02 -1.96 19.62
N THR A 505 -6.44 -0.93 18.90
CA THR A 505 -6.49 -0.97 17.42
C THR A 505 -5.35 -0.11 16.88
N ILE A 506 -4.53 -0.69 16.03
CA ILE A 506 -3.33 -0.05 15.48
C ILE A 506 -3.53 0.13 13.98
N PHE A 507 -3.64 1.37 13.54
CA PHE A 507 -3.92 1.71 12.15
C PHE A 507 -2.66 2.28 11.46
N LYS A 508 -2.22 1.62 10.37
CA LYS A 508 -1.09 2.09 9.57
C LYS A 508 -1.53 3.16 8.58
N VAL A 509 -0.82 4.28 8.56
CA VAL A 509 -1.09 5.42 7.66
C VAL A 509 0.15 5.85 6.88
N ASP A 510 -0.07 6.31 5.66
CA ASP A 510 0.92 7.00 4.84
C ASP A 510 0.86 8.51 5.11
N ALA A 511 1.95 9.22 4.83
CA ALA A 511 2.02 10.67 5.02
C ALA A 511 1.01 11.40 4.13
N ASN A 512 0.28 12.36 4.72
CA ASN A 512 -0.63 13.27 4.02
C ASN A 512 -1.79 12.64 3.24
N LYS A 513 -2.05 11.35 3.44
CA LYS A 513 -3.20 10.65 2.87
C LYS A 513 -4.41 10.73 3.79
N TRP A 514 -5.60 10.95 3.23
CA TRP A 514 -6.86 10.88 3.96
C TRP A 514 -7.38 9.44 4.03
N TYR A 515 -7.78 9.04 5.23
CA TYR A 515 -8.37 7.72 5.51
C TYR A 515 -9.80 7.88 6.01
N PHE A 516 -10.65 6.96 5.58
CA PHE A 516 -12.06 6.86 5.96
C PHE A 516 -12.21 5.73 6.97
N ILE A 517 -12.51 6.07 8.22
CA ILE A 517 -12.58 5.09 9.31
C ILE A 517 -13.84 5.21 10.16
N THR A 518 -14.15 4.12 10.85
CA THR A 518 -15.21 4.04 11.86
C THR A 518 -14.66 3.36 13.10
N PRO A 519 -14.63 4.01 14.26
CA PRO A 519 -14.19 3.38 15.49
C PRO A 519 -15.08 2.22 15.90
N MET A 520 -14.48 1.17 16.45
CA MET A 520 -15.19 -0.01 16.98
C MET A 520 -15.90 0.31 18.30
N VAL A 521 -15.35 1.22 19.07
CA VAL A 521 -15.88 1.74 20.34
C VAL A 521 -15.58 3.24 20.44
N ASP A 522 -16.15 3.90 21.42
CA ASP A 522 -15.80 5.30 21.71
C ASP A 522 -14.31 5.42 22.04
N ILE A 523 -13.60 6.35 21.39
CA ILE A 523 -12.16 6.59 21.54
C ILE A 523 -11.92 8.00 22.06
N ASP A 524 -11.20 8.12 23.16
CA ASP A 524 -10.70 9.40 23.65
C ASP A 524 -9.41 9.79 22.90
N LEU A 525 -9.47 10.85 22.11
CA LEU A 525 -8.34 11.33 21.30
C LEU A 525 -7.13 11.75 22.13
N ARG A 526 -7.31 12.06 23.41
CA ARG A 526 -6.20 12.38 24.33
C ARG A 526 -5.35 11.16 24.68
N GLN A 527 -5.88 9.96 24.47
CA GLN A 527 -5.21 8.69 24.74
C GLN A 527 -4.61 8.06 23.46
N VAL A 528 -4.92 8.62 22.29
CA VAL A 528 -4.39 8.14 21.01
C VAL A 528 -2.89 8.37 20.95
N ASN A 529 -2.15 7.32 20.67
CA ASN A 529 -0.70 7.36 20.54
C ASN A 529 -0.29 7.27 19.06
N VAL A 530 0.64 8.13 18.66
CA VAL A 530 1.18 8.19 17.30
C VAL A 530 2.67 7.95 17.36
N SER A 531 3.17 7.03 16.55
CA SER A 531 4.61 6.75 16.51
C SER A 531 5.40 7.94 15.95
N GLY A 532 6.50 8.31 16.63
CA GLY A 532 7.38 9.40 16.22
C GLY A 532 6.84 10.80 16.58
N THR A 533 7.11 11.78 15.70
CA THR A 533 6.73 13.21 15.85
C THR A 533 5.54 13.60 14.96
N ALA A 534 4.79 12.63 14.50
CA ALA A 534 3.67 12.86 13.60
C ALA A 534 2.50 13.56 14.29
N ASN A 535 1.79 14.41 13.55
CA ASN A 535 0.57 15.06 13.97
C ASN A 535 -0.59 14.58 13.12
N TYR A 536 -1.78 14.50 13.71
CA TYR A 536 -2.97 14.05 13.02
C TYR A 536 -4.13 15.03 13.17
N VAL A 537 -5.11 14.93 12.26
CA VAL A 537 -6.39 15.62 12.31
C VAL A 537 -7.53 14.68 12.01
N PHE A 538 -8.60 14.75 12.82
CA PHE A 538 -9.85 14.04 12.59
C PHE A 538 -10.97 15.00 12.21
N ARG A 539 -11.80 14.58 11.25
CA ARG A 539 -13.01 15.30 10.86
C ARG A 539 -14.20 14.35 10.81
N TYR A 540 -15.37 14.86 11.22
CA TYR A 540 -16.65 14.18 11.07
C TYR A 540 -17.46 14.79 9.93
N TYR A 541 -18.37 14.02 9.40
CA TYR A 541 -19.29 14.47 8.35
C TYR A 541 -20.50 15.17 8.98
N ASP A 542 -20.78 16.39 8.55
CA ASP A 542 -21.95 17.15 8.98
C ASP A 542 -23.04 17.12 7.89
N GLY A 543 -24.00 16.25 8.06
CA GLY A 543 -25.11 16.10 7.11
C GLY A 543 -26.03 17.31 7.01
N ALA A 544 -26.04 18.19 8.04
CA ALA A 544 -26.82 19.44 7.98
C ALA A 544 -26.24 20.40 6.92
N ILE A 545 -24.94 20.46 6.76
CA ILE A 545 -24.32 21.29 5.70
C ILE A 545 -24.75 20.79 4.32
N ARG A 546 -24.80 19.48 4.10
CA ARG A 546 -25.26 18.95 2.82
C ARG A 546 -26.75 19.23 2.59
N ALA A 547 -27.55 19.12 3.64
CA ALA A 547 -28.97 19.45 3.56
C ALA A 547 -29.23 20.90 3.14
N ASP A 548 -28.35 21.82 3.61
CA ASP A 548 -28.47 23.25 3.35
C ASP A 548 -27.98 23.66 1.96
N ILE A 549 -26.78 23.20 1.60
CA ILE A 549 -26.08 23.70 0.40
C ILE A 549 -25.91 22.67 -0.72
N GLY A 550 -26.36 21.42 -0.51
CA GLY A 550 -26.24 20.33 -1.47
C GLY A 550 -24.86 19.74 -1.53
N ALA A 551 -24.13 19.98 -2.62
CA ALA A 551 -22.74 19.50 -2.75
C ALA A 551 -21.76 20.44 -2.04
N GLY A 552 -20.69 19.88 -1.45
CA GLY A 552 -19.62 20.65 -0.84
C GLY A 552 -18.91 19.93 0.29
N THR A 553 -17.96 20.63 0.92
CA THR A 553 -17.18 20.06 2.02
C THR A 553 -17.99 20.07 3.33
N SER A 554 -18.67 18.99 3.58
CA SER A 554 -19.42 18.79 4.83
C SER A 554 -18.56 18.27 5.99
N TRP A 555 -17.24 18.40 5.91
CA TRP A 555 -16.31 17.88 6.90
C TRP A 555 -15.92 18.95 7.92
N LYS A 556 -16.13 18.66 9.21
CA LYS A 556 -15.78 19.52 10.34
C LYS A 556 -14.75 18.86 11.25
N ASN A 557 -13.86 19.63 11.83
CA ASN A 557 -12.89 19.12 12.82
C ASN A 557 -13.62 18.60 14.07
N VAL A 558 -13.13 17.48 14.61
CA VAL A 558 -13.60 16.94 15.88
C VAL A 558 -13.17 17.88 17.02
N SER A 559 -14.11 18.38 17.79
CA SER A 559 -13.88 19.39 18.86
C SER A 559 -14.02 18.81 20.27
N ASP A 560 -14.81 17.75 20.45
CA ASP A 560 -15.10 17.14 21.75
C ASP A 560 -14.07 16.09 22.18
N MET A 561 -12.99 15.94 21.41
CA MET A 561 -11.89 15.00 21.65
C MET A 561 -12.34 13.54 21.80
N THR A 562 -13.51 13.18 21.29
CA THR A 562 -14.04 11.81 21.33
C THR A 562 -14.52 11.37 19.96
N LEU A 563 -14.04 10.22 19.49
CA LEU A 563 -14.60 9.53 18.34
C LEU A 563 -15.67 8.55 18.84
N LYS A 564 -16.87 8.61 18.26
CA LYS A 564 -18.01 7.76 18.63
C LYS A 564 -18.03 6.47 17.85
N ALA A 565 -18.31 5.35 18.52
CA ALA A 565 -18.46 4.04 17.90
C ALA A 565 -19.52 4.07 16.80
N GLY A 566 -19.22 3.47 15.65
CA GLY A 566 -20.13 3.39 14.53
C GLY A 566 -20.31 4.69 13.73
N VAL A 567 -19.80 5.82 14.21
CA VAL A 567 -19.76 7.08 13.45
C VAL A 567 -18.55 7.08 12.53
N GLY A 568 -18.73 7.52 11.29
CA GLY A 568 -17.65 7.63 10.31
C GLY A 568 -16.85 8.92 10.46
N TYR A 569 -15.55 8.81 10.31
CA TYR A 569 -14.60 9.94 10.35
C TYR A 569 -13.63 9.86 9.18
N ILE A 570 -13.09 10.99 8.79
CA ILE A 570 -11.85 11.02 8.02
C ILE A 570 -10.72 11.52 8.89
N PHE A 571 -9.54 10.98 8.64
CA PHE A 571 -8.35 11.47 9.31
C PHE A 571 -7.13 11.45 8.39
N GLN A 572 -6.17 12.29 8.71
CA GLN A 572 -4.90 12.42 8.00
C GLN A 572 -3.79 12.59 9.02
N CYS A 573 -2.63 12.01 8.72
CA CYS A 573 -1.40 12.21 9.46
C CYS A 573 -0.35 12.87 8.56
N ASN A 574 0.44 13.79 9.10
CA ASN A 574 1.47 14.49 8.32
C ASN A 574 2.74 13.67 8.04
N ALA A 575 2.86 12.49 8.65
CA ALA A 575 3.96 11.55 8.42
C ALA A 575 3.43 10.12 8.41
N ALA A 576 4.10 9.22 7.70
CA ALA A 576 3.82 7.79 7.78
C ALA A 576 4.03 7.29 9.22
N SER A 577 3.05 6.59 9.77
CA SER A 577 3.01 6.22 11.18
C SER A 577 2.09 5.05 11.44
N ASP A 578 2.27 4.40 12.59
CA ASP A 578 1.25 3.55 13.20
C ASP A 578 0.52 4.39 14.28
N ILE A 579 -0.80 4.47 14.16
CA ILE A 579 -1.64 5.18 15.11
C ILE A 579 -2.34 4.16 15.99
N THR A 580 -2.12 4.23 17.29
CA THR A 580 -2.71 3.33 18.29
C THR A 580 -3.93 3.98 18.93
N PHE A 581 -5.07 3.31 18.82
CA PHE A 581 -6.33 3.66 19.47
C PHE A 581 -6.56 2.70 20.65
N PRO A 582 -6.23 3.09 21.88
CA PRO A 582 -6.46 2.26 23.05
C PRO A 582 -7.95 2.18 23.38
N VAL A 583 -8.39 1.00 23.80
CA VAL A 583 -9.78 0.75 24.19
C VAL A 583 -9.92 0.88 25.71
N ALA A 584 -10.79 1.78 26.14
CA ALA A 584 -11.09 1.96 27.56
C ALA A 584 -11.60 0.65 28.19
N VAL A 585 -11.29 0.40 29.45
CA VAL A 585 -11.55 -0.86 30.17
C VAL A 585 -13.01 -1.29 30.06
N GLU A 586 -13.94 -0.36 30.29
CA GLU A 586 -15.38 -0.57 30.26
C GLU A 586 -15.94 -0.85 28.85
N LEU A 587 -15.16 -0.60 27.80
CA LEU A 587 -15.58 -0.79 26.41
C LEU A 587 -15.01 -2.06 25.76
N ARG A 588 -14.06 -2.75 26.39
CA ARG A 588 -13.39 -3.94 25.82
C ARG A 588 -14.38 -5.06 25.48
N SER A 589 -15.34 -5.29 26.37
CA SER A 589 -16.40 -6.28 26.13
C SER A 589 -17.26 -5.97 24.91
N LYS A 590 -17.35 -4.71 24.47
CA LYS A 590 -18.11 -4.35 23.26
C LYS A 590 -17.42 -4.77 21.98
N ILE A 591 -16.08 -4.65 21.91
CA ILE A 591 -15.30 -5.14 20.74
C ILE A 591 -15.44 -6.64 20.57
N LEU A 592 -15.42 -7.36 21.69
CA LEU A 592 -15.51 -8.83 21.73
C LEU A 592 -16.97 -9.33 21.76
N SER A 593 -17.94 -8.41 21.68
CA SER A 593 -19.36 -8.72 21.78
C SER A 593 -19.85 -9.59 20.63
N THR A 594 -20.71 -10.54 20.99
CA THR A 594 -21.48 -11.36 20.06
C THR A 594 -22.86 -10.78 19.75
N ASN A 595 -23.13 -9.53 20.17
CA ASN A 595 -24.41 -8.86 19.97
C ASN A 595 -24.47 -8.07 18.67
N ALA A 596 -25.69 -7.83 18.19
CA ALA A 596 -25.94 -6.89 17.09
C ALA A 596 -25.55 -5.46 17.50
N PHE A 597 -25.13 -4.65 16.55
CA PHE A 597 -24.75 -3.25 16.77
C PHE A 597 -25.76 -2.31 16.07
N THR A 598 -26.18 -1.29 16.78
CA THR A 598 -27.14 -0.29 16.26
C THR A 598 -26.42 1.01 15.94
N LEU A 599 -26.48 1.47 14.70
CA LEU A 599 -25.95 2.74 14.20
C LEU A 599 -27.08 3.77 14.16
N PRO A 600 -27.12 4.74 15.07
CA PRO A 600 -28.16 5.78 15.06
C PRO A 600 -27.98 6.69 13.83
N LEU A 601 -29.09 7.08 13.21
CA LEU A 601 -29.13 8.01 12.10
C LEU A 601 -29.77 9.33 12.50
N THR A 602 -29.16 10.43 12.10
CA THR A 602 -29.66 11.79 12.37
C THR A 602 -30.45 12.28 11.15
N ALA A 603 -31.62 12.85 11.42
CA ALA A 603 -32.39 13.55 10.40
C ALA A 603 -31.72 14.91 10.08
N HIS A 604 -31.51 15.15 8.79
CA HIS A 604 -31.02 16.43 8.27
C HIS A 604 -32.04 16.89 7.24
N PRO A 605 -33.05 17.71 7.63
CA PRO A 605 -34.15 18.10 6.74
C PRO A 605 -33.63 18.96 5.58
N SER A 606 -34.16 18.73 4.38
CA SER A 606 -33.88 19.52 3.18
C SER A 606 -35.12 19.45 2.27
N ASP A 607 -35.35 20.53 1.52
CA ASP A 607 -36.42 20.55 0.49
C ASP A 607 -36.04 19.68 -0.72
N ASN A 608 -34.73 19.47 -0.96
CA ASN A 608 -34.25 18.53 -1.97
C ASN A 608 -34.03 17.14 -1.34
N ALA A 609 -34.83 16.15 -1.76
CA ALA A 609 -34.78 14.78 -1.27
C ALA A 609 -33.41 14.13 -1.44
N ALA A 610 -32.66 14.46 -2.50
CA ALA A 610 -31.31 13.94 -2.76
C ALA A 610 -30.25 14.48 -1.78
N ASN A 611 -30.53 15.56 -1.05
CA ASN A 611 -29.64 16.17 -0.06
C ASN A 611 -30.06 15.90 1.39
N LYS A 612 -31.28 15.41 1.60
CA LYS A 612 -31.89 15.17 2.91
C LYS A 612 -31.26 13.96 3.61
N GLY A 613 -31.06 14.02 4.92
CA GLY A 613 -30.84 12.85 5.78
C GLY A 613 -29.49 12.12 5.63
N TRP A 614 -28.48 12.73 5.05
CA TRP A 614 -27.18 12.10 4.87
C TRP A 614 -26.41 11.95 6.19
N ASN A 615 -25.94 10.73 6.45
CA ASN A 615 -25.10 10.35 7.57
C ASN A 615 -23.84 9.64 7.08
N TYR A 616 -22.74 9.75 7.82
CA TYR A 616 -21.56 8.95 7.60
C TYR A 616 -21.33 8.06 8.82
N VAL A 617 -21.55 6.77 8.64
CA VAL A 617 -21.48 5.72 9.66
C VAL A 617 -20.59 4.58 9.14
N GLY A 618 -20.44 3.48 9.88
CA GLY A 618 -19.68 2.37 9.33
C GLY A 618 -19.65 1.12 10.18
N ASN A 619 -18.81 0.17 9.78
CA ASN A 619 -18.66 -1.13 10.40
C ASN A 619 -17.83 -1.04 11.69
N PRO A 620 -18.43 -1.17 12.88
CA PRO A 620 -17.72 -1.12 14.15
C PRO A 620 -17.16 -2.47 14.59
N TYR A 621 -17.36 -3.52 13.80
CA TYR A 621 -16.81 -4.82 14.14
C TYR A 621 -15.34 -4.94 13.71
N PRO A 622 -14.51 -5.66 14.50
CA PRO A 622 -13.15 -6.05 14.08
C PRO A 622 -13.16 -7.16 13.02
N SER A 623 -14.20 -7.24 12.23
CA SER A 623 -14.41 -8.25 11.20
C SER A 623 -14.92 -7.62 9.92
N TYR A 624 -14.81 -8.32 8.82
CA TYR A 624 -15.59 -7.99 7.63
C TYR A 624 -17.07 -8.11 7.91
N TYR A 625 -17.89 -7.37 7.16
CA TYR A 625 -19.34 -7.38 7.34
C TYR A 625 -20.08 -7.42 6.01
N ASP A 626 -20.90 -8.43 5.78
CA ASP A 626 -21.75 -8.56 4.59
C ASP A 626 -22.99 -7.66 4.74
N ILE A 627 -23.10 -6.66 3.87
CA ILE A 627 -24.20 -5.65 3.91
C ILE A 627 -25.60 -6.27 3.84
N TYR A 628 -25.76 -7.46 3.26
CA TYR A 628 -27.01 -8.19 3.21
C TYR A 628 -27.69 -8.36 4.58
N TYR A 629 -26.90 -8.47 5.63
CA TYR A 629 -27.40 -8.68 7.01
C TYR A 629 -27.66 -7.37 7.76
N MET A 630 -27.57 -6.22 7.10
CA MET A 630 -28.04 -4.97 7.67
C MET A 630 -29.57 -4.97 7.71
N ASP A 631 -30.14 -4.55 8.84
CA ASP A 631 -31.55 -4.25 8.91
C ASP A 631 -31.81 -2.85 8.37
N PHE A 632 -31.69 -2.73 7.04
CA PHE A 632 -31.78 -1.49 6.30
C PHE A 632 -32.05 -1.79 4.81
N THR A 633 -32.66 -0.86 4.10
CA THR A 633 -33.09 -1.04 2.69
C THR A 633 -32.43 -0.04 1.73
N ALA A 634 -32.21 1.20 2.17
CA ALA A 634 -31.64 2.22 1.30
C ALA A 634 -30.18 1.89 0.90
N PRO A 635 -29.73 2.36 -0.27
CA PRO A 635 -28.37 2.15 -0.73
C PRO A 635 -27.33 2.78 0.21
N ILE A 636 -26.14 2.19 0.24
CA ILE A 636 -24.98 2.75 0.91
C ILE A 636 -23.92 3.20 -0.10
N THR A 637 -23.14 4.23 0.24
CA THR A 637 -22.06 4.71 -0.62
C THR A 637 -20.73 4.62 0.12
N VAL A 638 -19.75 3.98 -0.48
CA VAL A 638 -18.40 3.79 0.10
C VAL A 638 -17.34 4.47 -0.73
N TRP A 639 -16.26 4.89 -0.06
CA TRP A 639 -15.03 5.32 -0.71
C TRP A 639 -14.19 4.10 -1.10
N THR A 640 -13.78 3.99 -2.37
CA THR A 640 -13.03 2.84 -2.91
C THR A 640 -11.50 3.04 -2.91
N GLY A 641 -11.04 4.23 -2.51
CA GLY A 641 -9.64 4.66 -2.65
C GLY A 641 -9.45 5.70 -3.77
N SER A 642 -10.29 5.69 -4.80
CA SER A 642 -10.23 6.61 -5.94
C SER A 642 -11.57 7.30 -6.24
N THR A 643 -12.70 6.63 -6.00
CA THR A 643 -14.04 7.16 -6.28
C THR A 643 -15.03 6.71 -5.21
N TYR A 644 -16.23 7.32 -5.21
CA TYR A 644 -17.36 6.88 -4.39
C TYR A 644 -18.25 5.93 -5.18
N ARG A 645 -18.54 4.76 -4.62
CA ARG A 645 -19.39 3.75 -5.24
C ARG A 645 -20.60 3.45 -4.37
N ALA A 646 -21.79 3.52 -4.97
CA ALA A 646 -23.04 3.17 -4.32
C ALA A 646 -23.35 1.68 -4.50
N TYR A 647 -23.87 1.06 -3.44
CA TYR A 647 -24.29 -0.34 -3.41
C TYR A 647 -25.72 -0.45 -2.89
N SER A 648 -26.56 -1.17 -3.63
CA SER A 648 -27.87 -1.60 -3.16
C SER A 648 -27.70 -2.79 -2.21
N ILE A 649 -28.29 -2.68 -1.02
CA ILE A 649 -28.24 -3.79 -0.04
C ILE A 649 -28.96 -5.04 -0.57
N ALA A 650 -30.00 -4.84 -1.40
CA ALA A 650 -30.76 -5.92 -2.00
C ALA A 650 -30.04 -6.61 -3.16
N ASP A 651 -29.35 -5.83 -4.02
CA ASP A 651 -28.86 -6.31 -5.32
C ASP A 651 -27.37 -6.63 -5.33
N ASP A 652 -26.58 -6.07 -4.37
CA ASP A 652 -25.14 -6.18 -4.41
C ASP A 652 -24.58 -7.17 -3.38
N ASN A 653 -23.50 -7.82 -3.79
CA ASN A 653 -22.69 -8.65 -2.92
C ASN A 653 -21.47 -7.85 -2.46
N TYR A 654 -21.66 -6.95 -1.50
CA TYR A 654 -20.58 -6.15 -0.97
C TYR A 654 -20.28 -6.49 0.49
N VAL A 655 -19.00 -6.53 0.84
CA VAL A 655 -18.52 -6.81 2.19
C VAL A 655 -17.70 -5.63 2.68
N LEU A 656 -18.18 -4.97 3.71
CA LEU A 656 -17.44 -3.89 4.39
C LEU A 656 -16.22 -4.46 5.09
N ARG A 657 -15.10 -3.75 4.98
CA ARG A 657 -13.88 -4.06 5.75
C ARG A 657 -14.06 -3.71 7.22
N PRO A 658 -13.26 -4.29 8.13
CA PRO A 658 -13.16 -3.79 9.50
C PRO A 658 -12.92 -2.28 9.51
N MET A 659 -13.63 -1.57 10.36
CA MET A 659 -13.56 -0.11 10.51
C MET A 659 -13.90 0.71 9.25
N GLN A 660 -14.47 0.14 8.22
CA GLN A 660 -14.82 0.90 7.02
C GLN A 660 -16.07 1.73 7.22
N GLY A 661 -15.97 3.03 6.95
CA GLY A 661 -17.11 3.95 6.91
C GLY A 661 -17.85 3.89 5.57
N PHE A 662 -19.14 4.25 5.63
CA PHE A 662 -20.00 4.41 4.46
C PHE A 662 -21.01 5.55 4.68
N PHE A 663 -21.39 6.19 3.60
CA PHE A 663 -22.46 7.16 3.59
C PHE A 663 -23.82 6.45 3.42
N VAL A 664 -24.80 6.98 4.09
CA VAL A 664 -26.18 6.50 4.01
C VAL A 664 -27.15 7.64 4.18
N GLN A 665 -28.25 7.57 3.49
CA GLN A 665 -29.36 8.49 3.62
C GLN A 665 -30.42 7.90 4.55
N LYS A 666 -30.86 8.67 5.54
CA LYS A 666 -31.88 8.27 6.51
C LYS A 666 -33.27 8.35 5.89
N PRO A 667 -33.99 7.24 5.68
CA PRO A 667 -35.40 7.26 5.37
C PRO A 667 -36.22 7.85 6.55
N ASP A 668 -37.39 8.44 6.28
CA ASP A 668 -38.16 9.14 7.30
C ASP A 668 -38.59 8.22 8.46
N ALA A 669 -38.89 6.97 8.17
CA ALA A 669 -39.38 5.98 9.14
C ALA A 669 -38.28 5.20 9.86
N VAL A 670 -36.99 5.42 9.53
CA VAL A 670 -35.86 4.62 10.05
C VAL A 670 -34.92 5.51 10.88
N ASP A 671 -34.81 5.24 12.15
CA ASP A 671 -33.92 6.03 13.05
C ASP A 671 -32.54 5.41 13.28
N ALA A 672 -32.32 4.19 12.83
CA ALA A 672 -31.04 3.51 12.98
C ALA A 672 -30.88 2.34 11.99
N ILE A 673 -29.65 1.94 11.77
CA ILE A 673 -29.28 0.70 11.08
C ILE A 673 -28.86 -0.33 12.14
N THR A 674 -29.44 -1.53 12.10
CA THR A 674 -28.96 -2.64 12.92
C THR A 674 -28.08 -3.57 12.10
N LEU A 675 -26.84 -3.70 12.53
CA LEU A 675 -25.88 -4.65 11.98
C LEU A 675 -26.04 -5.99 12.71
N GLN A 676 -26.69 -6.96 12.05
CA GLN A 676 -26.94 -8.29 12.61
C GLN A 676 -25.63 -9.08 12.74
N VAL A 677 -25.52 -9.87 13.81
CA VAL A 677 -24.34 -10.70 14.09
C VAL A 677 -23.98 -11.64 12.94
N ALA A 678 -25.00 -12.16 12.26
CA ALA A 678 -24.83 -13.07 11.12
C ALA A 678 -24.07 -12.47 9.93
N GLY A 679 -23.96 -11.13 9.86
CA GLY A 679 -23.21 -10.45 8.80
C GLY A 679 -21.71 -10.41 9.01
N ARG A 680 -21.21 -10.76 10.21
CA ARG A 680 -19.76 -10.79 10.49
C ARG A 680 -19.08 -11.91 9.72
N GLN A 681 -17.97 -11.60 9.07
CA GLN A 681 -17.20 -12.54 8.26
C GLN A 681 -15.69 -12.36 8.53
N ILE A 682 -14.96 -13.45 8.34
CA ILE A 682 -13.50 -13.44 8.49
C ILE A 682 -12.78 -12.97 7.22
N GLU A 683 -13.48 -12.96 6.09
CA GLU A 683 -12.93 -12.66 4.76
C GLU A 683 -13.78 -11.63 4.00
N SER A 684 -13.18 -11.00 2.98
CA SER A 684 -13.85 -10.05 2.09
C SER A 684 -14.80 -10.69 1.06
N THR A 685 -14.79 -12.02 0.95
CA THR A 685 -15.67 -12.74 0.03
C THR A 685 -16.99 -13.05 0.67
N VAL A 686 -18.09 -12.84 -0.08
CA VAL A 686 -19.44 -13.20 0.38
C VAL A 686 -19.55 -14.69 0.62
N ASN A 687 -19.78 -15.08 1.87
CA ASN A 687 -19.95 -16.47 2.26
C ASN A 687 -21.32 -16.69 2.91
N ARG A 688 -22.37 -16.70 2.10
CA ARG A 688 -23.75 -16.95 2.54
C ARG A 688 -24.06 -18.44 2.47
N PRO A 689 -24.73 -19.03 3.48
CA PRO A 689 -25.25 -20.38 3.35
C PRO A 689 -26.14 -20.51 2.12
N SER A 690 -25.98 -21.59 1.38
CA SER A 690 -26.72 -21.83 0.11
C SER A 690 -28.26 -21.81 0.25
N LYS A 691 -28.79 -21.72 1.47
CA LYS A 691 -30.20 -21.61 1.77
C LYS A 691 -30.69 -20.16 2.03
N VAL A 692 -29.77 -19.22 2.20
CA VAL A 692 -30.11 -17.80 2.27
C VAL A 692 -30.22 -17.34 0.82
N LYS A 693 -31.41 -17.54 0.21
CA LYS A 693 -31.78 -16.80 -1.00
C LYS A 693 -31.60 -15.33 -0.67
N SER A 694 -31.01 -14.57 -1.57
CA SER A 694 -30.97 -13.13 -1.51
C SER A 694 -32.31 -12.62 -0.95
N ARG A 695 -32.29 -11.51 -0.19
CA ARG A 695 -33.47 -10.69 0.08
C ARG A 695 -34.00 -10.09 -1.21
N VAL A 696 -33.43 -10.48 -2.34
CA VAL A 696 -33.98 -10.22 -3.64
C VAL A 696 -35.44 -10.65 -3.49
N VAL A 697 -36.27 -9.69 -3.20
CA VAL A 697 -37.60 -9.71 -3.72
C VAL A 697 -37.36 -10.20 -5.14
N THR A 698 -37.69 -11.43 -5.43
CA THR A 698 -37.83 -11.91 -6.79
C THR A 698 -39.00 -11.10 -7.36
N ASP A 699 -38.72 -9.81 -7.46
CA ASP A 699 -39.55 -8.90 -8.22
C ASP A 699 -39.10 -9.16 -9.65
N GLU A 700 -39.78 -10.11 -10.30
CA GLU A 700 -39.64 -10.37 -11.72
C GLU A 700 -39.91 -9.11 -12.56
N THR A 701 -40.15 -7.98 -11.89
CA THR A 701 -40.52 -6.66 -12.43
C THR A 701 -39.33 -5.68 -12.47
N ARG A 702 -38.09 -6.08 -12.06
CA ARG A 702 -36.91 -5.20 -12.03
C ARG A 702 -35.85 -5.59 -13.05
N ALA A 703 -35.36 -4.64 -13.84
CA ALA A 703 -34.21 -4.80 -14.75
C ALA A 703 -33.10 -3.86 -14.38
N ILE A 704 -31.86 -4.38 -14.23
CA ILE A 704 -30.69 -3.64 -13.74
C ILE A 704 -29.70 -3.44 -14.89
N PHE A 705 -29.21 -2.21 -15.00
CA PHE A 705 -28.20 -1.79 -15.96
C PHE A 705 -27.06 -1.08 -15.22
N ASN A 706 -25.89 -1.69 -15.19
CA ASN A 706 -24.69 -1.10 -14.61
C ASN A 706 -23.80 -0.56 -15.73
N LEU A 707 -23.48 0.73 -15.67
CA LEU A 707 -22.59 1.38 -16.62
C LEU A 707 -21.32 1.82 -15.92
N GLU A 708 -20.22 1.69 -16.64
CA GLU A 708 -18.89 2.04 -16.17
C GLU A 708 -18.22 3.00 -17.15
N ILE A 709 -17.47 3.96 -16.63
CA ILE A 709 -16.53 4.74 -17.42
C ILE A 709 -15.13 4.38 -16.98
N GLY A 710 -14.28 4.01 -17.95
CA GLY A 710 -12.87 3.65 -17.71
C GLY A 710 -11.94 4.56 -18.48
N GLY A 711 -10.77 4.84 -17.87
CA GLY A 711 -9.55 5.32 -18.46
C GLY A 711 -8.42 4.34 -18.10
N GLU A 712 -7.16 4.69 -18.36
CA GLU A 712 -6.02 3.78 -18.13
C GLU A 712 -5.84 3.34 -16.66
N GLU A 713 -6.32 4.11 -15.67
CA GLU A 713 -6.00 3.87 -14.25
C GLU A 713 -7.19 3.57 -13.32
N SER A 714 -8.44 3.83 -13.70
CA SER A 714 -9.60 3.62 -12.80
C SER A 714 -10.93 3.58 -13.54
N ALA A 715 -11.92 2.89 -12.98
CA ALA A 715 -13.30 2.85 -13.45
C ALA A 715 -14.27 3.40 -12.40
N ASP A 716 -15.19 4.25 -12.81
CA ASP A 716 -16.34 4.69 -12.02
C ASP A 716 -17.63 4.11 -12.59
N MET A 717 -18.70 4.03 -11.78
CA MET A 717 -19.93 3.33 -12.14
C MET A 717 -21.17 4.14 -11.76
N THR A 718 -22.20 3.97 -12.59
CA THR A 718 -23.59 4.32 -12.26
C THR A 718 -24.52 3.16 -12.58
N ARG A 719 -25.68 3.12 -11.93
CA ARG A 719 -26.70 2.08 -12.12
C ARG A 719 -28.04 2.70 -12.46
N VAL A 720 -28.71 2.11 -13.43
CA VAL A 720 -30.15 2.35 -13.66
C VAL A 720 -30.91 1.09 -13.34
N VAL A 721 -32.05 1.23 -12.64
CA VAL A 721 -32.96 0.13 -12.37
C VAL A 721 -34.31 0.51 -12.92
N LEU A 722 -34.85 -0.27 -13.87
CA LEU A 722 -36.22 -0.15 -14.32
C LEU A 722 -37.09 -1.03 -13.44
N ASN A 723 -38.10 -0.44 -12.77
CA ASN A 723 -38.97 -1.12 -11.81
C ASN A 723 -40.43 -0.66 -12.00
N GLU A 724 -41.37 -1.60 -12.09
CA GLU A 724 -42.78 -1.27 -12.22
C GLU A 724 -43.36 -0.51 -11.02
N ASN A 725 -42.74 -0.66 -9.84
CA ASN A 725 -43.16 -0.05 -8.58
C ASN A 725 -42.37 1.22 -8.21
N ALA A 726 -41.53 1.73 -9.10
CA ALA A 726 -40.80 2.98 -8.87
C ALA A 726 -41.61 4.16 -9.35
N GLU A 727 -41.43 5.31 -8.72
CA GLU A 727 -42.00 6.59 -9.14
C GLU A 727 -40.96 7.43 -9.88
N LEU A 728 -41.42 8.46 -10.58
CA LEU A 728 -40.50 9.49 -11.11
C LEU A 728 -40.15 10.43 -9.96
N GLY A 729 -38.89 10.62 -9.74
CA GLY A 729 -38.35 11.43 -8.66
C GLY A 729 -37.44 10.65 -7.72
N TYR A 730 -36.72 11.35 -6.86
CA TYR A 730 -35.76 10.75 -5.97
C TYR A 730 -36.42 10.05 -4.79
N GLU A 731 -36.18 8.74 -4.66
CA GLU A 731 -36.67 7.89 -3.56
C GLU A 731 -35.47 7.39 -2.70
N ILE A 732 -35.37 7.86 -1.45
CA ILE A 732 -34.25 7.55 -0.55
C ILE A 732 -33.96 6.04 -0.40
N GLU A 733 -35.02 5.22 -0.43
CA GLU A 733 -34.90 3.76 -0.24
C GLU A 733 -34.40 3.02 -1.48
N ARG A 734 -34.35 3.68 -2.64
CA ARG A 734 -34.02 3.09 -3.94
C ARG A 734 -32.91 3.78 -4.66
N ASP A 735 -32.87 5.11 -4.59
CA ASP A 735 -31.88 5.94 -5.28
C ASP A 735 -30.66 6.24 -4.42
N ALA A 736 -29.55 6.53 -5.06
CA ALA A 736 -28.35 7.03 -4.41
C ALA A 736 -27.80 8.23 -5.14
N SER A 737 -27.66 9.36 -4.44
CA SER A 737 -26.98 10.53 -4.99
C SER A 737 -25.53 10.21 -5.33
N LYS A 738 -25.02 10.77 -6.42
CA LYS A 738 -23.62 10.69 -6.78
C LYS A 738 -22.76 11.56 -5.87
N PHE A 739 -21.81 10.95 -5.18
CA PHE A 739 -20.71 11.66 -4.59
C PHE A 739 -19.58 11.77 -5.63
N MET A 740 -19.24 13.00 -5.98
CA MET A 740 -18.11 13.23 -6.87
C MET A 740 -16.79 12.94 -6.16
N SER A 741 -15.87 12.28 -6.85
CA SER A 741 -14.53 11.99 -6.30
C SER A 741 -13.80 13.29 -5.99
N ILE A 742 -13.03 13.26 -4.90
CA ILE A 742 -12.06 14.30 -4.56
C ILE A 742 -10.77 14.20 -5.39
N ASN A 743 -10.60 13.09 -6.12
CA ASN A 743 -9.51 12.89 -7.07
C ASN A 743 -9.99 13.31 -8.45
N ASP A 744 -9.55 14.48 -8.89
CA ASP A 744 -9.89 15.08 -10.18
C ASP A 744 -9.24 14.38 -11.39
N ALA A 745 -8.30 13.48 -11.17
CA ALA A 745 -7.70 12.64 -12.20
C ALA A 745 -8.59 11.44 -12.62
N VAL A 746 -9.73 11.20 -11.93
CA VAL A 746 -10.60 10.05 -12.19
C VAL A 746 -11.82 10.46 -13.01
N ALA A 747 -12.03 9.81 -14.17
CA ALA A 747 -13.27 9.97 -14.94
C ALA A 747 -14.45 9.41 -14.15
N GLN A 748 -15.57 10.13 -14.16
CA GLN A 748 -16.75 9.75 -13.38
C GLN A 748 -18.01 9.76 -14.23
N ILE A 749 -18.95 8.85 -13.94
CA ILE A 749 -20.21 8.69 -14.63
C ILE A 749 -21.39 8.70 -13.64
N TYR A 750 -22.49 9.33 -14.02
CA TYR A 750 -23.72 9.39 -13.24
C TYR A 750 -24.93 9.57 -14.15
N THR A 751 -26.10 9.28 -13.63
CA THR A 751 -27.35 9.63 -14.28
C THR A 751 -27.88 10.95 -13.74
N ILE A 752 -28.77 11.59 -14.49
CA ILE A 752 -29.40 12.86 -14.13
C ILE A 752 -30.89 12.63 -14.13
N ASP A 753 -31.57 12.92 -13.01
CA ASP A 753 -33.02 12.86 -12.92
C ASP A 753 -33.73 14.14 -13.42
N ASP A 754 -35.05 14.17 -13.39
CA ASP A 754 -35.85 15.30 -13.87
C ASP A 754 -35.76 16.56 -13.00
N ALA A 755 -35.17 16.43 -11.80
CA ALA A 755 -34.88 17.52 -10.87
C ALA A 755 -33.39 17.94 -10.88
N ASP A 756 -32.65 17.54 -11.93
CA ASP A 756 -31.20 17.79 -12.10
C ASP A 756 -30.30 17.18 -10.98
N ASN A 757 -30.78 16.20 -10.23
CA ASN A 757 -29.96 15.48 -9.28
C ASN A 757 -29.00 14.53 -10.01
N LYS A 758 -27.76 14.46 -9.55
CA LYS A 758 -26.76 13.51 -10.02
C LYS A 758 -26.86 12.22 -9.20
N LEU A 759 -27.07 11.09 -9.88
CA LEU A 759 -27.36 9.82 -9.22
C LEU A 759 -26.32 8.74 -9.57
N ALA A 760 -25.88 8.01 -8.57
CA ALA A 760 -25.07 6.81 -8.68
C ALA A 760 -25.94 5.55 -8.84
N ILE A 761 -27.13 5.55 -8.24
CA ILE A 761 -28.22 4.58 -8.49
C ILE A 761 -29.48 5.38 -8.79
N ASN A 762 -30.15 5.03 -9.87
CA ASN A 762 -31.40 5.68 -10.34
C ASN A 762 -32.44 4.59 -10.64
N GLU A 763 -33.38 4.42 -9.75
CA GLU A 763 -34.50 3.48 -9.93
C GLU A 763 -35.70 4.24 -10.45
N ARG A 764 -36.27 3.82 -11.60
CA ARG A 764 -37.34 4.54 -12.33
C ARG A 764 -38.39 3.59 -12.85
N PRO A 765 -39.55 4.11 -13.22
CA PRO A 765 -40.64 3.31 -13.81
C PRO A 765 -40.16 2.47 -15.01
N ALA A 766 -40.66 1.26 -15.13
CA ALA A 766 -40.21 0.30 -16.15
C ALA A 766 -40.44 0.77 -17.61
N ASN A 767 -41.39 1.68 -17.84
CA ASN A 767 -41.72 2.26 -19.15
C ASN A 767 -40.96 3.56 -19.47
N ASP A 768 -40.17 4.08 -18.52
CA ASP A 768 -39.34 5.27 -18.70
C ASP A 768 -37.85 4.88 -18.94
N GLY A 769 -37.58 4.54 -20.20
CA GLY A 769 -36.27 4.01 -20.61
C GLY A 769 -35.29 5.04 -21.17
N ILE A 770 -35.56 6.35 -21.10
CA ILE A 770 -34.64 7.38 -21.55
C ILE A 770 -34.00 8.07 -20.34
N VAL A 771 -32.70 7.91 -20.19
CA VAL A 771 -31.95 8.43 -19.04
C VAL A 771 -30.80 9.32 -19.50
N ASN A 772 -30.73 10.55 -19.02
CA ASN A 772 -29.59 11.43 -19.30
C ASN A 772 -28.38 11.01 -18.46
N LEU A 773 -27.19 11.03 -19.09
CA LEU A 773 -25.93 10.77 -18.44
C LEU A 773 -25.11 12.05 -18.31
N GLY A 774 -24.48 12.22 -17.18
CA GLY A 774 -23.38 13.16 -16.95
C GLY A 774 -22.06 12.43 -16.77
N ILE A 775 -21.01 13.03 -17.27
CA ILE A 775 -19.65 12.50 -17.18
C ILE A 775 -18.73 13.62 -16.69
N TYR A 776 -17.78 13.29 -15.82
CA TYR A 776 -16.65 14.14 -15.51
C TYR A 776 -15.41 13.63 -16.28
N ILE A 777 -14.79 14.53 -17.05
CA ILE A 777 -13.62 14.27 -17.90
C ILE A 777 -12.39 14.88 -17.24
N PRO A 778 -11.43 14.10 -16.75
CA PRO A 778 -10.22 14.60 -16.11
C PRO A 778 -9.24 15.27 -17.10
N ASN A 779 -9.04 14.70 -18.27
CA ASN A 779 -8.10 15.19 -19.27
C ASN A 779 -8.77 15.35 -20.65
N SER A 780 -8.56 16.49 -21.30
CA SER A 780 -9.01 16.68 -22.68
C SER A 780 -8.16 15.84 -23.65
N ASN A 781 -8.79 15.39 -24.72
CA ASN A 781 -8.21 14.58 -25.80
C ASN A 781 -7.79 13.14 -25.41
N ASP A 782 -7.95 12.70 -24.16
CA ASP A 782 -7.79 11.29 -23.80
C ASP A 782 -8.97 10.46 -24.34
N GLU A 783 -8.71 9.17 -24.59
CA GLU A 783 -9.75 8.21 -24.98
C GLU A 783 -10.42 7.66 -23.73
N TYR A 784 -11.75 7.76 -23.67
CA TYR A 784 -12.59 7.18 -22.61
C TYR A 784 -13.49 6.11 -23.19
N ILE A 785 -13.85 5.13 -22.35
CA ILE A 785 -14.74 4.02 -22.73
C ILE A 785 -15.93 3.99 -21.78
N ILE A 786 -17.16 4.12 -22.32
CA ILE A 786 -18.37 3.80 -21.60
C ILE A 786 -18.72 2.36 -21.91
N SER A 787 -18.79 1.50 -20.90
CA SER A 787 -19.16 0.10 -21.02
C SER A 787 -20.26 -0.27 -20.04
N ALA A 788 -20.81 -1.46 -20.18
CA ALA A 788 -21.79 -1.98 -19.25
C ALA A 788 -21.33 -3.32 -18.68
N SER A 789 -21.36 -3.47 -17.34
CA SER A 789 -21.02 -4.72 -16.65
C SER A 789 -22.23 -5.59 -16.33
N ARG A 790 -23.44 -5.02 -16.42
CA ARG A 790 -24.71 -5.75 -16.33
C ARG A 790 -25.78 -5.10 -17.21
N ILE A 791 -26.51 -5.91 -17.98
CA ILE A 791 -27.60 -5.46 -18.84
C ILE A 791 -28.73 -6.49 -18.77
N ASP A 792 -29.83 -6.16 -18.02
CA ASP A 792 -31.04 -7.00 -17.94
C ASP A 792 -32.03 -6.57 -19.01
N GLY A 793 -31.61 -6.50 -20.27
CA GLY A 793 -32.42 -6.03 -21.37
C GLY A 793 -31.65 -5.52 -22.57
N ASN A 794 -32.02 -4.38 -23.10
CA ASN A 794 -31.33 -3.67 -24.18
C ASN A 794 -30.86 -2.29 -23.68
N ALA A 795 -29.60 -1.93 -23.92
CA ALA A 795 -29.01 -0.65 -23.53
C ALA A 795 -28.32 0.00 -24.73
N ILE A 796 -28.93 1.05 -25.27
CA ILE A 796 -28.38 1.84 -26.37
C ILE A 796 -27.88 3.17 -25.81
N LEU A 797 -26.59 3.40 -25.92
CA LEU A 797 -25.98 4.71 -25.65
C LEU A 797 -26.22 5.65 -26.86
N VAL A 798 -26.68 6.85 -26.57
CA VAL A 798 -26.87 7.90 -27.57
C VAL A 798 -25.84 8.99 -27.30
N ASP A 799 -24.91 9.19 -28.23
CA ASP A 799 -24.02 10.36 -28.27
C ASP A 799 -24.67 11.44 -29.15
N LYS A 800 -25.27 12.44 -28.53
CA LYS A 800 -26.02 13.52 -29.20
C LYS A 800 -25.09 14.50 -29.92
N GLU A 801 -23.82 14.56 -29.57
CA GLU A 801 -22.85 15.41 -30.23
C GLU A 801 -22.43 14.85 -31.60
N ASN A 802 -22.33 13.53 -31.71
CA ASN A 802 -21.91 12.84 -32.91
C ASN A 802 -23.05 12.16 -33.67
N ASP A 803 -24.29 12.25 -33.17
CA ASP A 803 -25.50 11.60 -33.70
C ASP A 803 -25.32 10.07 -33.88
N ILE A 804 -24.73 9.42 -32.84
CA ILE A 804 -24.41 7.99 -32.83
C ILE A 804 -25.29 7.28 -31.80
N GLU A 805 -25.91 6.17 -32.22
CA GLU A 805 -26.51 5.20 -31.33
C GLU A 805 -25.62 3.93 -31.26
N HIS A 806 -25.21 3.53 -30.05
CA HIS A 806 -24.31 2.41 -29.84
C HIS A 806 -24.92 1.38 -28.85
N ASP A 807 -24.92 0.12 -29.25
CA ASP A 807 -25.44 -0.97 -28.44
C ASP A 807 -24.38 -1.47 -27.43
N LEU A 808 -24.53 -1.09 -26.15
CA LEU A 808 -23.59 -1.45 -25.09
C LEU A 808 -23.57 -2.95 -24.75
N SER A 809 -24.57 -3.72 -25.21
CA SER A 809 -24.56 -5.19 -25.05
C SER A 809 -23.51 -5.88 -25.93
N LYS A 810 -23.04 -5.20 -26.98
CA LYS A 810 -22.07 -5.74 -27.94
C LYS A 810 -20.64 -5.33 -27.65
N SER A 811 -20.43 -4.06 -27.27
CA SER A 811 -19.10 -3.54 -26.96
C SER A 811 -19.19 -2.23 -26.20
N GLY A 812 -18.10 -1.83 -25.53
CA GLY A 812 -17.97 -0.47 -24.97
C GLY A 812 -17.88 0.59 -26.08
N TYR A 813 -18.38 1.77 -25.77
CA TYR A 813 -18.34 2.94 -26.63
C TYR A 813 -17.12 3.79 -26.32
N LYS A 814 -16.25 3.99 -27.31
CA LYS A 814 -15.04 4.80 -27.19
C LYS A 814 -15.32 6.23 -27.69
N PHE A 815 -14.86 7.20 -26.94
CA PHE A 815 -14.98 8.61 -27.30
C PHE A 815 -13.82 9.44 -26.74
N THR A 816 -13.62 10.61 -27.33
CA THR A 816 -12.73 11.66 -26.81
C THR A 816 -13.54 12.91 -26.49
N SER A 817 -13.03 13.74 -25.58
CA SER A 817 -13.62 15.03 -25.28
C SER A 817 -12.58 16.13 -25.50
N MET A 818 -12.96 17.23 -26.13
CA MET A 818 -12.10 18.39 -26.26
C MET A 818 -12.03 19.26 -25.00
N ASN A 819 -12.98 19.08 -24.10
CA ASN A 819 -13.10 19.87 -22.88
C ASN A 819 -12.92 18.97 -21.64
N GLU A 820 -12.22 19.47 -20.63
CA GLU A 820 -12.13 18.92 -19.30
C GLU A 820 -13.33 19.34 -18.44
N GLY A 821 -13.62 18.61 -17.37
CA GLY A 821 -14.65 18.88 -16.40
C GLY A 821 -15.97 18.21 -16.72
N LEU A 822 -17.08 18.84 -16.34
CA LEU A 822 -18.42 18.24 -16.46
C LEU A 822 -18.92 18.27 -17.90
N CYS A 823 -19.26 17.11 -18.43
CA CYS A 823 -19.90 16.90 -19.74
C CYS A 823 -21.32 16.37 -19.50
N GLU A 824 -22.28 17.29 -19.52
CA GLU A 824 -23.71 17.01 -19.38
C GLU A 824 -24.45 17.36 -20.66
N GLY A 825 -25.54 16.62 -20.95
CA GLY A 825 -26.35 16.86 -22.16
C GLY A 825 -25.86 16.16 -23.44
N ARG A 826 -24.63 15.66 -23.48
CA ARG A 826 -24.09 14.91 -24.64
C ARG A 826 -24.63 13.49 -24.68
N PHE A 827 -24.59 12.76 -23.57
CA PHE A 827 -24.92 11.35 -23.57
C PHE A 827 -26.30 11.09 -22.95
N ALA A 828 -27.00 10.12 -23.51
CA ALA A 828 -28.23 9.55 -22.96
C ALA A 828 -28.25 8.04 -23.19
N LEU A 829 -29.04 7.33 -22.37
CA LEU A 829 -29.34 5.92 -22.54
C LEU A 829 -30.77 5.74 -23.01
N LYS A 830 -30.96 4.82 -23.94
CA LYS A 830 -32.27 4.23 -24.26
C LYS A 830 -32.28 2.80 -23.74
N LEU A 831 -33.08 2.56 -22.70
CA LEU A 831 -33.17 1.28 -22.03
C LEU A 831 -34.50 0.60 -22.36
N LYS A 832 -34.44 -0.70 -22.51
CA LYS A 832 -35.64 -1.53 -22.63
C LYS A 832 -35.43 -2.79 -21.79
N SER A 833 -36.30 -2.99 -20.79
CA SER A 833 -36.26 -4.22 -19.99
C SER A 833 -36.78 -5.41 -20.81
N ASN A 834 -36.19 -6.59 -20.54
CA ASN A 834 -36.74 -7.86 -21.03
C ASN A 834 -37.80 -8.42 -20.08
N ILE A 835 -38.23 -7.63 -19.09
CA ILE A 835 -39.29 -8.01 -18.17
C ILE A 835 -40.58 -8.00 -18.93
N THR A 836 -41.16 -9.14 -19.12
CA THR A 836 -42.54 -9.29 -19.57
C THR A 836 -43.42 -9.00 -18.37
N SER A 837 -44.08 -7.82 -18.38
CA SER A 837 -45.18 -7.55 -17.46
C SER A 837 -46.17 -8.71 -17.50
N GLY A 838 -46.42 -9.29 -16.32
CA GLY A 838 -47.32 -10.45 -16.19
C GLY A 838 -48.72 -10.20 -16.64
N ILE A 839 -48.93 -10.21 -17.95
CA ILE A 839 -50.23 -10.54 -18.55
C ILE A 839 -50.01 -11.82 -19.33
N SER A 840 -50.60 -12.88 -18.82
CA SER A 840 -50.65 -14.21 -19.39
C SER A 840 -50.98 -14.20 -20.89
N GLY A 841 -49.90 -14.23 -21.69
CA GLY A 841 -49.96 -14.63 -23.09
C GLY A 841 -49.13 -15.89 -23.21
N ILE A 842 -49.76 -17.01 -23.32
CA ILE A 842 -49.16 -18.31 -23.55
C ILE A 842 -48.33 -18.23 -24.85
N CYS A 843 -47.02 -18.10 -24.74
CA CYS A 843 -46.11 -18.45 -25.83
C CYS A 843 -45.97 -19.97 -25.87
N ALA A 844 -46.14 -20.56 -27.04
CA ALA A 844 -46.30 -22.00 -27.30
C ALA A 844 -45.05 -22.88 -26.98
N ASP A 845 -44.06 -22.42 -26.22
CA ASP A 845 -42.82 -23.14 -25.92
C ASP A 845 -42.51 -23.26 -24.41
N ASP A 846 -43.33 -22.80 -23.50
CA ASP A 846 -43.05 -22.81 -22.06
C ASP A 846 -43.74 -23.94 -21.32
N VAL A 847 -43.00 -24.97 -20.96
CA VAL A 847 -43.45 -26.00 -20.02
C VAL A 847 -43.41 -25.43 -18.61
N LEU A 848 -44.56 -25.40 -17.94
CA LEU A 848 -44.70 -25.04 -16.53
C LEU A 848 -44.79 -26.30 -15.68
N VAL A 849 -43.93 -26.43 -14.67
CA VAL A 849 -43.97 -27.53 -13.70
C VAL A 849 -44.25 -26.95 -12.31
N GLU A 850 -45.41 -27.20 -11.77
CA GLU A 850 -45.86 -26.72 -10.45
C GLU A 850 -45.88 -27.88 -9.44
N THR A 851 -45.54 -27.62 -8.20
CA THR A 851 -45.70 -28.59 -7.10
C THR A 851 -47.01 -28.36 -6.37
N VAL A 852 -47.77 -29.41 -6.16
CA VAL A 852 -48.98 -29.45 -5.41
C VAL A 852 -48.89 -30.35 -4.19
N ALA A 853 -49.88 -30.39 -3.34
CA ALA A 853 -49.81 -31.11 -2.06
C ALA A 853 -49.63 -32.63 -2.19
N ASP A 854 -50.03 -33.21 -3.30
CA ASP A 854 -50.02 -34.64 -3.60
C ASP A 854 -49.18 -35.03 -4.84
N GLY A 855 -48.38 -34.09 -5.37
CA GLY A 855 -47.55 -34.38 -6.55
C GLY A 855 -47.07 -33.15 -7.31
N ILE A 856 -47.07 -33.24 -8.64
CA ILE A 856 -46.73 -32.16 -9.54
C ILE A 856 -47.76 -32.00 -10.65
N ILE A 857 -47.96 -30.77 -11.12
CA ILE A 857 -48.73 -30.47 -12.32
C ILE A 857 -47.75 -29.97 -13.39
N VAL A 858 -47.80 -30.56 -14.58
CA VAL A 858 -47.01 -30.15 -15.75
C VAL A 858 -47.92 -29.65 -16.84
N LYS A 859 -47.74 -28.42 -17.30
CA LYS A 859 -48.54 -27.76 -18.36
C LYS A 859 -47.65 -27.46 -19.56
N GLY A 860 -48.22 -27.53 -20.77
CA GLY A 860 -47.49 -27.15 -21.99
C GLY A 860 -46.44 -28.12 -22.48
N ALA A 861 -46.37 -29.30 -21.89
CA ALA A 861 -45.44 -30.33 -22.35
C ALA A 861 -46.13 -31.35 -23.25
N GLU A 862 -45.47 -31.79 -24.31
CA GLU A 862 -45.89 -32.94 -25.16
C GLU A 862 -45.47 -34.28 -24.57
N ASN A 863 -44.36 -34.29 -23.82
CA ASN A 863 -43.85 -35.47 -23.14
C ASN A 863 -43.35 -35.12 -21.75
N VAL A 864 -43.60 -36.00 -20.78
CA VAL A 864 -43.16 -35.84 -19.39
C VAL A 864 -42.67 -37.17 -18.86
N ILE A 865 -41.47 -37.15 -18.26
CA ILE A 865 -40.91 -38.29 -17.55
C ILE A 865 -40.49 -37.80 -16.15
N VAL A 866 -40.79 -38.54 -15.10
CA VAL A 866 -40.34 -38.20 -13.73
C VAL A 866 -39.47 -39.30 -13.17
N TYR A 867 -38.38 -38.90 -12.58
CA TYR A 867 -37.38 -39.78 -11.94
C TYR A 867 -37.27 -39.49 -10.44
N SER A 868 -36.99 -40.52 -9.62
CA SER A 868 -36.52 -40.36 -8.26
C SER A 868 -35.08 -39.79 -8.26
N THR A 869 -34.60 -39.39 -7.09
CA THR A 869 -33.18 -38.97 -6.90
C THR A 869 -32.18 -40.10 -7.19
N GLU A 870 -32.57 -41.35 -7.11
CA GLU A 870 -31.78 -42.54 -7.45
C GLU A 870 -31.82 -42.86 -8.94
N GLY A 871 -32.52 -42.06 -9.77
CA GLY A 871 -32.62 -42.27 -11.22
C GLY A 871 -33.68 -43.28 -11.64
N ILE A 872 -34.57 -43.69 -10.72
CA ILE A 872 -35.69 -44.61 -11.05
C ILE A 872 -36.80 -43.83 -11.72
N GLN A 873 -37.24 -44.27 -12.90
CA GLN A 873 -38.35 -43.67 -13.61
C GLN A 873 -39.69 -44.02 -12.91
N LEU A 874 -40.39 -43.01 -12.45
CA LEU A 874 -41.64 -43.12 -11.68
C LEU A 874 -42.88 -42.87 -12.55
N TYR A 875 -42.75 -42.05 -13.57
CA TYR A 875 -43.80 -41.65 -14.49
C TYR A 875 -43.22 -41.41 -15.89
N SER A 876 -43.98 -41.76 -16.92
CA SER A 876 -43.67 -41.44 -18.30
C SER A 876 -44.97 -41.33 -19.11
N ASN A 877 -45.12 -40.22 -19.81
CA ASN A 877 -46.18 -40.00 -20.78
C ASN A 877 -45.59 -39.25 -21.99
N THR A 878 -45.69 -39.83 -23.15
CA THR A 878 -45.16 -39.31 -24.43
C THR A 878 -46.21 -38.56 -25.25
N SER A 879 -47.42 -38.34 -24.74
CA SER A 879 -48.50 -37.68 -25.44
C SER A 879 -49.38 -36.92 -24.43
N VAL A 880 -48.77 -35.94 -23.74
CA VAL A 880 -49.51 -35.04 -22.84
C VAL A 880 -50.24 -33.98 -23.65
N ASN A 881 -51.51 -33.86 -23.46
CA ASN A 881 -52.34 -32.89 -24.16
C ASN A 881 -52.83 -31.81 -23.17
N GLY A 882 -52.06 -30.74 -23.04
CA GLY A 882 -52.38 -29.58 -22.19
C GLY A 882 -51.76 -29.66 -20.79
N GLU A 883 -52.41 -30.30 -19.85
CA GLU A 883 -52.00 -30.38 -18.43
C GLU A 883 -52.03 -31.83 -17.92
N VAL A 884 -51.04 -32.22 -17.17
CA VAL A 884 -50.97 -33.53 -16.50
C VAL A 884 -50.68 -33.34 -15.01
N HIS A 885 -51.50 -33.95 -14.17
CA HIS A 885 -51.24 -34.09 -12.74
C HIS A 885 -50.61 -35.46 -12.46
N ILE A 886 -49.45 -35.46 -11.79
CA ILE A 886 -48.68 -36.65 -11.47
C ILE A 886 -48.60 -36.77 -9.95
N GLU A 887 -49.30 -37.75 -9.41
CA GLU A 887 -49.25 -38.03 -7.97
C GLU A 887 -47.89 -38.57 -7.56
N LEU A 888 -47.28 -37.91 -6.57
CA LEU A 888 -45.97 -38.28 -6.05
C LEU A 888 -45.97 -38.14 -4.52
N ALA A 889 -45.35 -39.09 -3.85
CA ALA A 889 -45.12 -38.97 -2.41
C ALA A 889 -44.22 -37.78 -2.09
N LYS A 890 -44.20 -37.35 -0.82
CA LYS A 890 -43.28 -36.30 -0.35
C LYS A 890 -41.85 -36.67 -0.65
N GLY A 891 -41.14 -35.81 -1.34
CA GLY A 891 -39.75 -36.11 -1.76
C GLY A 891 -39.22 -35.13 -2.82
N ILE A 892 -37.99 -35.38 -3.25
CA ILE A 892 -37.33 -34.62 -4.33
C ILE A 892 -37.33 -35.51 -5.59
N TYR A 893 -37.69 -34.95 -6.72
CA TYR A 893 -37.80 -35.61 -8.01
C TYR A 893 -37.17 -34.80 -9.12
N VAL A 894 -36.87 -35.42 -10.25
CA VAL A 894 -36.49 -34.77 -11.48
C VAL A 894 -37.57 -35.03 -12.53
N ALA A 895 -38.32 -34.01 -12.89
CA ALA A 895 -39.26 -34.05 -14.01
C ALA A 895 -38.53 -33.63 -15.29
N VAL A 896 -38.60 -34.45 -16.33
CA VAL A 896 -38.10 -34.12 -17.67
C VAL A 896 -39.30 -33.89 -18.58
N ALA A 897 -39.47 -32.67 -19.06
CA ALA A 897 -40.60 -32.30 -19.91
C ALA A 897 -40.08 -31.64 -21.19
N ASN A 898 -40.48 -32.17 -22.35
CA ASN A 898 -39.94 -31.75 -23.66
C ASN A 898 -38.39 -31.73 -23.73
N GLY A 899 -37.74 -32.71 -23.07
CA GLY A 899 -36.27 -32.81 -23.02
C GLY A 899 -35.56 -31.84 -22.05
N LYS A 900 -36.26 -30.98 -21.34
CA LYS A 900 -35.68 -30.10 -20.27
C LYS A 900 -35.96 -30.72 -18.90
N SER A 901 -34.95 -30.67 -18.01
CA SER A 901 -35.01 -31.23 -16.66
C SER A 901 -35.41 -30.19 -15.63
N TYR A 902 -36.36 -30.52 -14.77
CA TYR A 902 -36.87 -29.69 -13.69
C TYR A 902 -36.72 -30.42 -12.36
N LYS A 903 -36.03 -29.84 -11.41
CA LYS A 903 -35.94 -30.39 -10.04
C LYS A 903 -37.15 -29.94 -9.25
N VAL A 904 -37.94 -30.85 -8.75
CA VAL A 904 -39.21 -30.56 -8.05
C VAL A 904 -39.18 -31.20 -6.64
N ALA A 905 -39.76 -30.50 -5.68
CA ALA A 905 -39.90 -30.96 -4.30
C ALA A 905 -41.37 -30.98 -3.91
N VAL A 906 -41.95 -32.17 -3.75
CA VAL A 906 -43.30 -32.39 -3.23
C VAL A 906 -43.22 -32.38 -1.70
N LYS A 907 -44.02 -31.49 -1.05
CA LYS A 907 -43.96 -31.21 0.40
C LYS A 907 -44.96 -31.99 1.22
#